data_16ef879d6e77297b6f23f4065d4086c9
#
_entry.id   16ef879d6e77297b6f23f4065d4086c9
#
_cell.length_a   1.000
_cell.length_b   1.000
_cell.length_c   1.000
_cell.angle_alpha   90.00
_cell.angle_beta   90.00
_cell.angle_gamma   90.00
#
_symmetry.space_group_name_H-M   'P 1'
#
loop_
_entity.id
_entity.type
_entity.pdbx_description
1 polymer ?
#
loop_
_entity_poly.entity_id
_entity_poly.type
_entity_poly.pdbx_seq_one_letter_code
_entity_poly.pdbx_strand_id
1 'polypeptide(L)'
;LKNEREELSHNLNKLFNFSDIDIKMITLMLSSVYSEQSHEIVRRWSPGDLAARNILVATDGTFKLIDFEWARKTHFFQEDWLRLFFYSNSPFKENLFLNKKISEIGNFYHMYFWLRQTTLDTIKHSEPELNKYTKLNLRNVLLSFLKLTNDKSLESLILDSCGDYTDSLERFQFIHSYLHESHTSSLQKLDSKVTRMKASLSWRITSPFRLIRRKYFDRHKLERRGQYCVSKKHYRNWIRKFDKLGFLKKRAYRHKIKSFDYQPLVSIILPVFDPEKCFLDQTLSSVFNQLYQNWELCICNDGSKNPQIQSAIDEIVLKDDRIKYVTLNSNMHISHSSNRAVDLAKGDYLTFLDHDDLLRPHSLYKFIERLNKNSELKFVYSDEDKIDELNQRYDHYFKPDWNPDLLLSQNYICHMVFCRTQDFREVGGFREGFEGSQDWDLFLRITEKLKTEEIGHVPRVLYHWRSTKNSTATSLSTKNYVIPRSLRSVNDALKRRKVNASATVADRTNGYLRVHFHIPKKTPRVSILIPTKDHFELITRCVESILSKTHYSNYELILLDNDTTCKRTLQYFSKIESINNISIRKISCPFNYSYINNLGVESSSGDILAFVNNDIEAISEDWLGEMVSHAVRPEIGCVGSKLLYPDNHIQHAGVVLGIGGIAGHGQKHFPSWNDGYKHRLKIVQNYEVVTAACMLVEKKIFQKVGGFDEENLKIAYNDVDLCIKVREEGYLNLWTPYALLMHHESASRGFDKDPVGKARFTKEKEYMKKRWAHKLISDPSYNPNLSLKHEDFSLNYRLHKKK
;
A
#
# COMPACT_ATOMS: atom_id res chain seq x y z
N LEU A 1 -11.68 -51.49 0.40
CA LEU A 1 -11.74 -50.10 0.80
C LEU A 1 -11.09 -49.81 2.18
N LYS A 2 -11.39 -50.63 3.22
CA LYS A 2 -10.80 -50.45 4.56
C LYS A 2 -9.31 -50.76 4.58
N ASN A 3 -8.91 -51.88 4.00
CA ASN A 3 -7.49 -52.28 3.89
C ASN A 3 -6.69 -51.36 2.99
N GLU A 4 -7.27 -50.87 1.90
CA GLU A 4 -6.61 -49.91 0.98
C GLU A 4 -6.39 -48.55 1.63
N ARG A 5 -7.29 -48.12 2.55
CA ARG A 5 -7.11 -46.87 3.34
C ARG A 5 -5.97 -47.01 4.36
N GLU A 6 -5.83 -48.18 5.00
CA GLU A 6 -4.76 -48.41 5.96
C GLU A 6 -3.40 -48.49 5.27
N GLU A 7 -3.33 -49.07 4.09
CA GLU A 7 -2.13 -49.17 3.28
C GLU A 7 -1.71 -47.81 2.69
N LEU A 8 -2.65 -46.97 2.22
CA LEU A 8 -2.40 -45.60 1.78
C LEU A 8 -1.92 -44.75 2.95
N SER A 9 -2.53 -44.90 4.12
CA SER A 9 -2.13 -44.18 5.35
C SER A 9 -0.69 -44.53 5.74
N HIS A 10 -0.35 -45.81 5.75
CA HIS A 10 1.00 -46.30 6.10
C HIS A 10 2.06 -45.79 5.12
N ASN A 11 1.76 -45.81 3.84
CA ASN A 11 2.69 -45.38 2.78
C ASN A 11 2.90 -43.86 2.76
N LEU A 12 1.85 -43.06 3.00
CA LEU A 12 1.95 -41.59 3.14
C LEU A 12 2.78 -41.17 4.36
N ASN A 13 2.63 -41.92 5.49
CA ASN A 13 3.41 -41.69 6.69
C ASN A 13 4.91 -41.95 6.44
N LYS A 14 5.23 -43.05 5.81
CA LYS A 14 6.60 -43.47 5.52
C LYS A 14 7.32 -42.56 4.52
N LEU A 15 6.62 -42.05 3.53
CA LEU A 15 7.19 -41.18 2.47
C LEU A 15 7.34 -39.70 2.87
N PHE A 16 6.42 -39.17 3.67
CA PHE A 16 6.30 -37.72 3.89
C PHE A 16 6.42 -37.30 5.35
N ASN A 17 6.57 -38.25 6.28
CA ASN A 17 6.62 -37.98 7.72
C ASN A 17 5.38 -37.22 8.24
N PHE A 18 4.20 -37.57 7.73
CA PHE A 18 2.92 -37.02 8.17
C PHE A 18 2.52 -37.64 9.53
N SER A 19 1.84 -36.87 10.38
CA SER A 19 1.20 -37.43 11.56
C SER A 19 0.00 -38.30 11.18
N ASP A 20 -0.40 -39.25 12.04
CA ASP A 20 -1.58 -40.09 11.80
C ASP A 20 -2.86 -39.26 11.60
N ILE A 21 -2.94 -38.06 12.17
CA ILE A 21 -4.03 -37.11 12.01
C ILE A 21 -4.03 -36.50 10.62
N ASP A 22 -2.87 -36.09 10.11
CA ASP A 22 -2.72 -35.54 8.76
C ASP A 22 -3.17 -36.55 7.71
N ILE A 23 -2.79 -37.79 7.90
CA ILE A 23 -3.10 -38.92 7.01
C ILE A 23 -4.60 -39.24 7.02
N LYS A 24 -5.21 -39.31 8.22
CA LYS A 24 -6.66 -39.52 8.34
C LYS A 24 -7.45 -38.40 7.68
N MET A 25 -7.01 -37.16 7.83
CA MET A 25 -7.62 -36.01 7.16
C MET A 25 -7.50 -36.10 5.65
N ILE A 26 -6.32 -36.35 5.11
CA ILE A 26 -6.10 -36.48 3.65
C ILE A 26 -6.97 -37.65 3.11
N THR A 27 -7.03 -38.76 3.83
CA THR A 27 -7.83 -39.89 3.42
C THR A 27 -9.33 -39.63 3.46
N LEU A 28 -9.85 -38.92 4.49
CA LEU A 28 -11.26 -38.50 4.57
C LEU A 28 -11.61 -37.47 3.45
N MET A 29 -10.74 -36.55 3.17
CA MET A 29 -10.94 -35.53 2.14
C MET A 29 -10.94 -36.15 0.74
N LEU A 30 -10.00 -37.05 0.46
CA LEU A 30 -10.01 -37.83 -0.78
C LEU A 30 -11.29 -38.67 -0.91
N SER A 31 -11.77 -39.29 0.18
CA SER A 31 -13.02 -40.06 0.14
C SER A 31 -14.28 -39.22 -0.04
N SER A 32 -14.32 -37.96 0.45
CA SER A 32 -15.44 -37.03 0.23
C SER A 32 -15.48 -36.52 -1.21
N VAL A 33 -14.33 -36.32 -1.82
CA VAL A 33 -14.22 -35.95 -3.25
C VAL A 33 -14.59 -37.11 -4.18
N TYR A 34 -14.28 -38.36 -3.78
CA TYR A 34 -14.50 -39.55 -4.59
C TYR A 34 -15.84 -40.26 -4.36
N SER A 35 -16.60 -39.89 -3.32
CA SER A 35 -17.92 -40.50 -3.09
C SER A 35 -18.95 -40.18 -4.17
N GLU A 36 -18.69 -39.20 -5.00
CA GLU A 36 -19.58 -38.80 -6.10
C GLU A 36 -19.19 -39.33 -7.50
N GLN A 37 -18.03 -39.94 -7.71
CA GLN A 37 -17.65 -40.50 -9.03
C GLN A 37 -16.60 -41.63 -8.96
N SER A 38 -17.01 -42.81 -9.42
CA SER A 38 -16.35 -43.95 -10.09
C SER A 38 -15.26 -44.78 -9.37
N HIS A 39 -15.59 -46.07 -9.38
CA HIS A 39 -14.87 -47.22 -8.79
C HIS A 39 -13.56 -47.69 -9.50
N GLU A 40 -13.08 -47.02 -10.53
CA GLU A 40 -12.01 -47.57 -11.39
C GLU A 40 -10.58 -47.07 -11.10
N ILE A 41 -10.40 -45.97 -10.41
CA ILE A 41 -9.07 -45.35 -10.25
C ILE A 41 -8.16 -46.08 -9.26
N VAL A 42 -8.71 -46.77 -8.29
CA VAL A 42 -7.91 -47.37 -7.16
C VAL A 42 -7.28 -48.73 -7.52
N ARG A 43 -7.70 -49.41 -8.57
CA ARG A 43 -7.31 -50.78 -8.83
C ARG A 43 -5.94 -51.07 -9.43
N ARG A 44 -5.12 -50.03 -9.79
CA ARG A 44 -3.85 -50.24 -10.53
C ARG A 44 -2.59 -49.73 -9.87
N TRP A 45 -2.54 -49.64 -8.54
CA TRP A 45 -1.34 -49.21 -7.85
C TRP A 45 -0.55 -50.39 -7.27
N SER A 46 0.70 -50.57 -7.72
CA SER A 46 1.64 -51.48 -7.13
C SER A 46 2.49 -50.77 -6.08
N PRO A 47 2.69 -51.35 -4.86
CA PRO A 47 3.49 -50.77 -3.78
C PRO A 47 4.95 -50.49 -4.13
N GLY A 48 5.49 -51.10 -5.17
CA GLY A 48 6.88 -50.92 -5.60
C GLY A 48 7.15 -49.66 -6.42
N ASP A 49 6.10 -49.11 -7.05
CA ASP A 49 6.28 -47.95 -7.95
C ASP A 49 6.24 -46.60 -7.21
N LEU A 50 5.77 -46.58 -5.97
CA LEU A 50 5.77 -45.37 -5.13
C LEU A 50 7.18 -44.98 -4.63
N ALA A 51 8.14 -45.90 -4.63
CA ALA A 51 9.56 -45.61 -4.36
C ALA A 51 10.28 -44.95 -5.56
N ALA A 52 9.72 -45.01 -6.73
CA ALA A 52 10.25 -44.44 -7.96
C ALA A 52 9.48 -43.14 -8.29
N ARG A 53 10.02 -42.07 -7.93
CA ARG A 53 10.02 -40.68 -8.48
C ARG A 53 8.75 -40.08 -9.11
N ASN A 54 7.74 -40.84 -9.52
CA ASN A 54 6.65 -40.39 -10.40
C ASN A 54 5.27 -40.94 -9.99
N ILE A 55 4.23 -40.08 -10.01
CA ILE A 55 2.81 -40.50 -9.87
C ILE A 55 2.10 -40.42 -11.22
N LEU A 56 1.35 -41.45 -11.56
CA LEU A 56 0.44 -41.48 -12.70
C LEU A 56 -0.95 -40.99 -12.30
N VAL A 57 -1.42 -39.94 -12.92
CA VAL A 57 -2.79 -39.43 -12.71
C VAL A 57 -3.59 -39.66 -13.98
N ALA A 58 -4.71 -40.35 -13.86
CA ALA A 58 -5.64 -40.59 -14.96
C ALA A 58 -6.69 -39.48 -15.03
N THR A 59 -6.78 -38.84 -16.17
CA THR A 59 -7.89 -37.93 -16.52
C THR A 59 -8.35 -38.28 -17.92
N ASP A 60 -9.61 -38.57 -18.11
CA ASP A 60 -10.23 -38.85 -19.42
C ASP A 60 -9.59 -40.02 -20.18
N GLY A 61 -9.16 -41.08 -19.46
CA GLY A 61 -8.51 -42.23 -20.06
C GLY A 61 -7.04 -42.04 -20.47
N THR A 62 -6.45 -40.87 -20.18
CA THR A 62 -5.03 -40.59 -20.41
C THR A 62 -4.26 -40.44 -19.12
N PHE A 63 -3.10 -41.12 -19.03
CA PHE A 63 -2.23 -41.04 -17.85
C PHE A 63 -1.16 -39.95 -18.03
N LYS A 64 -0.91 -39.15 -17.02
CA LYS A 64 0.22 -38.21 -16.96
C LYS A 64 1.15 -38.52 -15.81
N LEU A 65 2.44 -38.52 -16.11
CA LEU A 65 3.51 -38.81 -15.15
C LEU A 65 3.98 -37.54 -14.49
N ILE A 66 4.04 -37.51 -13.16
CA ILE A 66 4.53 -36.38 -12.36
C ILE A 66 5.81 -36.77 -11.64
N ASP A 67 6.89 -35.98 -11.81
CA ASP A 67 8.18 -36.19 -11.17
C ASP A 67 8.18 -35.64 -9.74
N PHE A 68 8.11 -36.50 -8.75
CA PHE A 68 8.04 -36.18 -7.31
C PHE A 68 9.38 -35.73 -6.71
N GLU A 69 10.50 -36.15 -7.25
CA GLU A 69 11.81 -35.72 -6.75
C GLU A 69 12.00 -34.23 -6.99
N TRP A 70 11.45 -33.73 -8.09
CA TRP A 70 11.46 -32.30 -8.40
C TRP A 70 10.50 -31.51 -7.48
N ALA A 71 9.32 -32.00 -7.21
CA ALA A 71 8.35 -31.40 -6.31
C ALA A 71 8.85 -31.34 -4.86
N ARG A 72 9.61 -32.33 -4.38
CA ARG A 72 10.21 -32.37 -3.05
C ARG A 72 11.35 -31.36 -2.86
N LYS A 73 12.10 -31.04 -3.90
CA LYS A 73 13.23 -30.09 -3.88
C LYS A 73 12.80 -28.62 -4.00
N THR A 74 11.59 -28.39 -4.44
CA THR A 74 11.05 -27.04 -4.67
C THR A 74 9.80 -26.90 -3.82
N HIS A 75 9.65 -25.94 -2.95
CA HIS A 75 8.41 -25.69 -2.21
C HIS A 75 7.16 -25.45 -3.11
N PHE A 76 7.25 -25.79 -4.36
CA PHE A 76 6.21 -25.78 -5.40
C PHE A 76 5.16 -26.89 -5.24
N PHE A 77 5.40 -27.85 -4.39
CA PHE A 77 4.53 -29.03 -4.20
C PHE A 77 3.06 -28.65 -3.96
N GLN A 78 2.83 -27.54 -3.27
CA GLN A 78 1.48 -27.14 -2.85
C GLN A 78 0.68 -26.44 -3.95
N GLU A 79 1.27 -25.49 -4.69
CA GLU A 79 0.57 -24.76 -5.76
C GLU A 79 0.43 -25.56 -7.05
N ASP A 80 1.44 -26.35 -7.42
CA ASP A 80 1.43 -27.07 -8.68
C ASP A 80 0.63 -28.37 -8.58
N TRP A 81 0.54 -28.98 -7.40
CA TRP A 81 -0.33 -30.13 -7.16
C TRP A 81 -1.81 -29.75 -7.28
N LEU A 82 -2.22 -28.63 -6.67
CA LEU A 82 -3.55 -28.05 -6.81
C LEU A 82 -3.84 -27.64 -8.26
N ARG A 83 -2.88 -27.09 -8.97
CA ARG A 83 -3.02 -26.73 -10.38
C ARG A 83 -3.14 -27.94 -11.30
N LEU A 84 -2.39 -29.01 -11.07
CA LEU A 84 -2.48 -30.27 -11.83
C LEU A 84 -3.82 -30.98 -11.60
N PHE A 85 -4.31 -31.00 -10.36
CA PHE A 85 -5.59 -31.61 -10.02
C PHE A 85 -6.81 -30.88 -10.63
N PHE A 86 -6.74 -29.54 -10.78
CA PHE A 86 -7.86 -28.71 -11.20
C PHE A 86 -7.74 -28.12 -12.62
N TYR A 87 -6.60 -28.26 -13.31
CA TYR A 87 -6.34 -27.65 -14.62
C TYR A 87 -6.26 -28.65 -15.79
N SER A 88 -6.39 -29.95 -15.58
CA SER A 88 -6.58 -30.88 -16.69
C SER A 88 -7.98 -30.66 -17.28
N ASN A 89 -8.08 -30.71 -18.62
CA ASN A 89 -9.29 -30.42 -19.39
C ASN A 89 -10.45 -31.38 -19.05
N SER A 90 -11.11 -31.17 -17.92
CA SER A 90 -12.29 -31.90 -17.51
C SER A 90 -13.57 -31.16 -17.98
N PRO A 91 -14.65 -31.88 -18.32
CA PRO A 91 -15.96 -31.32 -18.72
C PRO A 91 -16.65 -30.51 -17.60
N PHE A 92 -16.07 -30.40 -16.42
CA PHE A 92 -16.57 -29.58 -15.29
C PHE A 92 -16.50 -28.07 -15.46
N LYS A 93 -16.12 -27.55 -16.63
CA LYS A 93 -16.01 -26.10 -16.90
C LYS A 93 -17.31 -25.32 -16.83
N GLU A 94 -18.47 -25.99 -16.89
CA GLU A 94 -19.75 -25.29 -17.02
C GLU A 94 -20.55 -25.10 -15.73
N ASN A 95 -20.13 -25.69 -14.60
CA ASN A 95 -20.87 -25.58 -13.34
C ASN A 95 -20.28 -24.51 -12.42
N LEU A 96 -20.85 -23.31 -12.44
CA LEU A 96 -20.41 -22.14 -11.64
C LEU A 96 -20.37 -22.42 -10.13
N PHE A 97 -21.23 -23.29 -9.65
CA PHE A 97 -21.34 -23.68 -8.24
C PHE A 97 -20.17 -24.57 -7.82
N LEU A 98 -19.74 -25.49 -8.67
CA LEU A 98 -18.61 -26.36 -8.44
C LEU A 98 -17.28 -25.56 -8.44
N ASN A 99 -17.13 -24.60 -9.35
CA ASN A 99 -15.96 -23.71 -9.42
C ASN A 99 -15.78 -22.85 -8.17
N LYS A 100 -16.86 -22.38 -7.55
CA LYS A 100 -16.81 -21.64 -6.29
C LYS A 100 -16.36 -22.52 -5.14
N LYS A 101 -16.93 -23.72 -5.01
CA LYS A 101 -16.57 -24.70 -3.98
C LYS A 101 -15.13 -25.20 -4.11
N ILE A 102 -14.64 -25.39 -5.32
CA ILE A 102 -13.25 -25.76 -5.64
C ILE A 102 -12.27 -24.65 -5.29
N SER A 103 -12.61 -23.39 -5.59
CA SER A 103 -11.79 -22.22 -5.22
C SER A 103 -11.66 -22.06 -3.70
N GLU A 104 -12.75 -22.26 -2.96
CA GLU A 104 -12.77 -22.20 -1.49
C GLU A 104 -11.95 -23.34 -0.87
N ILE A 105 -12.06 -24.57 -1.39
CA ILE A 105 -11.25 -25.73 -1.00
C ILE A 105 -9.77 -25.50 -1.33
N GLY A 106 -9.44 -24.99 -2.51
CA GLY A 106 -8.06 -24.69 -2.91
C GLY A 106 -7.38 -23.69 -1.99
N ASN A 107 -8.05 -22.62 -1.60
CA ASN A 107 -7.56 -21.62 -0.66
C ASN A 107 -7.36 -22.21 0.75
N PHE A 108 -8.23 -23.13 1.18
CA PHE A 108 -8.11 -23.82 2.46
C PHE A 108 -6.90 -24.75 2.49
N TYR A 109 -6.67 -25.54 1.45
CA TYR A 109 -5.51 -26.43 1.35
C TYR A 109 -4.20 -25.63 1.38
N HIS A 110 -4.14 -24.53 0.68
CA HIS A 110 -2.98 -23.64 0.70
C HIS A 110 -2.70 -23.12 2.12
N MET A 111 -3.74 -22.71 2.82
CA MET A 111 -3.66 -22.21 4.20
C MET A 111 -3.33 -23.32 5.20
N TYR A 112 -3.88 -24.54 5.03
CA TYR A 112 -3.60 -25.69 5.89
C TYR A 112 -2.14 -26.16 5.78
N PHE A 113 -1.64 -26.37 4.57
CA PHE A 113 -0.25 -26.81 4.38
C PHE A 113 0.76 -25.75 4.81
N TRP A 114 0.42 -24.52 4.65
CA TRP A 114 1.23 -23.41 5.08
C TRP A 114 1.26 -23.29 6.62
N LEU A 115 0.12 -23.35 7.33
CA LEU A 115 0.02 -23.44 8.77
C LEU A 115 0.80 -24.65 9.32
N ARG A 116 0.69 -25.80 8.66
CA ARG A 116 1.40 -27.01 9.04
C ARG A 116 2.92 -26.86 8.90
N GLN A 117 3.41 -26.30 7.82
CA GLN A 117 4.85 -26.09 7.61
C GLN A 117 5.41 -25.10 8.63
N THR A 118 4.71 -24.02 8.88
CA THR A 118 5.05 -23.02 9.89
C THR A 118 5.05 -23.65 11.29
N THR A 119 4.07 -24.52 11.58
CA THR A 119 3.97 -25.25 12.85
C THR A 119 5.16 -26.18 13.07
N LEU A 120 5.54 -26.93 12.04
CA LEU A 120 6.68 -27.85 12.11
C LEU A 120 8.03 -27.14 12.26
N ASP A 121 8.20 -26.01 11.58
CA ASP A 121 9.41 -25.20 11.70
C ASP A 121 9.48 -24.51 13.08
N THR A 122 8.33 -24.14 13.63
CA THR A 122 8.21 -23.55 14.98
C THR A 122 8.44 -24.60 16.08
N ILE A 123 7.90 -25.81 15.94
CA ILE A 123 8.07 -26.93 16.91
C ILE A 123 9.54 -27.36 16.99
N LYS A 124 10.30 -27.26 15.92
CA LYS A 124 11.74 -27.56 15.91
C LYS A 124 12.60 -26.55 16.68
N HIS A 125 12.09 -25.34 16.92
CA HIS A 125 12.89 -24.20 17.40
C HIS A 125 12.30 -23.42 18.58
N SER A 126 11.22 -23.89 19.27
CA SER A 126 10.55 -23.06 20.27
C SER A 126 10.06 -23.78 21.52
N GLU A 127 9.84 -22.98 22.56
CA GLU A 127 9.39 -23.34 23.90
C GLU A 127 7.97 -23.96 23.95
N PRO A 128 7.62 -24.72 25.04
CA PRO A 128 6.36 -25.47 25.16
C PRO A 128 5.06 -24.65 25.02
N GLU A 129 5.09 -23.37 25.39
CA GLU A 129 3.92 -22.49 25.30
C GLU A 129 3.53 -22.15 23.85
N LEU A 130 4.50 -21.92 22.98
CA LEU A 130 4.24 -21.61 21.57
C LEU A 130 3.58 -22.79 20.83
N ASN A 131 3.94 -24.01 21.23
CA ASN A 131 3.35 -25.24 20.71
C ASN A 131 1.83 -25.34 21.02
N LYS A 132 1.40 -24.83 22.19
CA LYS A 132 0.00 -24.81 22.61
C LYS A 132 -0.86 -23.85 21.75
N TYR A 133 -0.31 -22.67 21.41
CA TYR A 133 -0.95 -21.70 20.54
C TYR A 133 -1.11 -22.18 19.10
N THR A 134 -0.13 -22.87 18.57
CA THR A 134 -0.13 -23.38 17.21
C THR A 134 -1.20 -24.46 17.02
N LYS A 135 -1.37 -25.35 17.98
CA LYS A 135 -2.42 -26.38 17.98
C LYS A 135 -3.83 -25.79 18.01
N LEU A 136 -4.03 -24.72 18.81
CA LEU A 136 -5.33 -24.05 18.94
C LEU A 136 -5.78 -23.37 17.64
N ASN A 137 -4.85 -22.80 16.91
CA ASN A 137 -5.17 -22.10 15.66
C ASN A 137 -5.45 -23.06 14.50
N LEU A 138 -4.74 -24.16 14.45
CA LEU A 138 -5.06 -25.25 13.51
C LEU A 138 -6.50 -25.72 13.73
N ARG A 139 -6.92 -25.88 14.98
CA ARG A 139 -8.31 -26.22 15.35
C ARG A 139 -9.32 -25.21 14.80
N ASN A 140 -9.11 -23.91 15.00
CA ASN A 140 -10.05 -22.87 14.57
C ASN A 140 -10.20 -22.79 13.06
N VAL A 141 -9.09 -22.96 12.33
CA VAL A 141 -9.09 -23.03 10.86
C VAL A 141 -9.86 -24.28 10.39
N LEU A 142 -9.63 -25.41 11.02
CA LEU A 142 -10.29 -26.67 10.71
C LEU A 142 -11.79 -26.63 11.06
N LEU A 143 -12.19 -26.01 12.19
CA LEU A 143 -13.60 -25.81 12.54
C LEU A 143 -14.33 -24.85 11.57
N SER A 144 -13.63 -23.81 11.05
CA SER A 144 -14.20 -22.94 10.01
C SER A 144 -14.44 -23.68 8.70
N PHE A 145 -13.55 -24.62 8.36
CA PHE A 145 -13.72 -25.49 7.19
C PHE A 145 -14.88 -26.48 7.35
N LEU A 146 -15.03 -27.07 8.52
CA LEU A 146 -16.14 -27.97 8.82
C LEU A 146 -17.51 -27.30 8.69
N LYS A 147 -17.62 -26.04 9.11
CA LYS A 147 -18.82 -25.24 8.86
C LYS A 147 -19.12 -25.03 7.36
N LEU A 148 -18.09 -25.01 6.52
CA LEU A 148 -18.22 -24.88 5.06
C LEU A 148 -18.54 -26.21 4.39
N THR A 149 -18.00 -27.33 4.89
CA THR A 149 -18.17 -28.68 4.28
C THR A 149 -19.35 -29.48 4.83
N ASN A 150 -19.89 -29.10 6.00
CA ASN A 150 -20.97 -29.80 6.69
C ASN A 150 -20.65 -31.28 7.04
N ASP A 151 -19.38 -31.62 7.24
CA ASP A 151 -18.90 -32.97 7.50
C ASP A 151 -18.71 -33.23 9.00
N LYS A 152 -19.69 -33.92 9.61
CA LYS A 152 -19.73 -34.26 11.05
C LYS A 152 -18.66 -35.27 11.50
N SER A 153 -18.16 -36.09 10.62
CA SER A 153 -17.12 -37.09 10.97
C SER A 153 -15.75 -36.44 11.17
N LEU A 154 -15.50 -35.42 10.43
CA LEU A 154 -14.30 -34.58 10.54
C LEU A 154 -14.36 -33.68 11.80
N GLU A 155 -15.56 -33.23 12.19
CA GLU A 155 -15.81 -32.43 13.39
C GLU A 155 -15.42 -33.16 14.67
N SER A 156 -15.85 -34.44 14.83
CA SER A 156 -15.48 -35.29 15.96
C SER A 156 -13.95 -35.47 16.05
N LEU A 157 -13.28 -35.74 14.94
CA LEU A 157 -11.83 -35.95 14.89
C LEU A 157 -11.02 -34.72 15.32
N ILE A 158 -11.51 -33.53 15.00
CA ILE A 158 -10.87 -32.24 15.35
C ILE A 158 -11.09 -31.92 16.83
N LEU A 159 -12.30 -32.16 17.35
CA LEU A 159 -12.63 -31.94 18.76
C LEU A 159 -11.83 -32.87 19.69
N ASP A 160 -11.65 -34.12 19.31
CA ASP A 160 -10.88 -35.09 20.06
C ASP A 160 -9.37 -34.80 20.12
N SER A 161 -8.86 -34.06 19.11
CA SER A 161 -7.41 -33.83 18.95
C SER A 161 -6.92 -32.54 19.64
N CYS A 162 -7.77 -31.59 20.02
CA CYS A 162 -7.36 -30.21 20.30
C CYS A 162 -7.71 -29.66 21.69
N GLY A 163 -8.48 -30.32 22.56
CA GLY A 163 -8.86 -29.86 23.93
C GLY A 163 -9.55 -28.47 23.97
N ASP A 164 -10.27 -28.16 25.06
CA ASP A 164 -11.05 -26.91 25.21
C ASP A 164 -10.18 -25.65 25.44
N TYR A 165 -10.39 -24.62 24.60
CA TYR A 165 -9.91 -23.26 24.88
C TYR A 165 -10.76 -22.18 24.16
N THR A 166 -11.28 -21.25 24.96
CA THR A 166 -12.03 -20.04 24.53
C THR A 166 -11.14 -18.81 24.70
N ASP A 167 -10.65 -18.21 23.64
CA ASP A 167 -10.29 -16.77 23.46
C ASP A 167 -9.53 -16.55 22.15
N SER A 168 -10.18 -15.94 21.14
CA SER A 168 -9.70 -16.15 19.76
C SER A 168 -9.30 -14.91 18.95
N LEU A 169 -9.64 -13.68 19.34
CA LEU A 169 -9.48 -12.53 18.44
C LEU A 169 -8.07 -11.91 18.49
N GLU A 170 -7.49 -11.71 19.65
CA GLU A 170 -6.14 -11.13 19.79
C GLU A 170 -5.04 -12.07 19.23
N ARG A 171 -5.30 -13.36 19.27
CA ARG A 171 -4.39 -14.41 18.82
C ARG A 171 -4.36 -14.56 17.31
N PHE A 172 -5.48 -14.29 16.64
CA PHE A 172 -5.57 -14.28 15.18
C PHE A 172 -4.72 -13.15 14.56
N GLN A 173 -4.65 -11.99 15.22
CA GLN A 173 -3.82 -10.86 14.79
C GLN A 173 -2.31 -11.14 14.93
N PHE A 174 -1.89 -11.80 16.01
CA PHE A 174 -0.48 -12.18 16.22
C PHE A 174 0.02 -13.16 15.15
N ILE A 175 -0.80 -14.16 14.82
CA ILE A 175 -0.47 -15.14 13.80
C ILE A 175 -0.45 -14.51 12.42
N HIS A 176 -1.36 -13.62 12.11
CA HIS A 176 -1.38 -12.91 10.84
C HIS A 176 -0.08 -12.12 10.59
N SER A 177 0.47 -11.44 11.61
CA SER A 177 1.75 -10.72 11.48
C SER A 177 2.95 -11.66 11.31
N TYR A 178 3.03 -12.73 12.10
CA TYR A 178 4.09 -13.74 12.02
C TYR A 178 4.09 -14.47 10.66
N LEU A 179 2.92 -14.74 10.15
CA LEU A 179 2.70 -15.37 8.87
C LEU A 179 3.12 -14.47 7.69
N HIS A 180 2.93 -13.18 7.80
CA HIS A 180 3.35 -12.21 6.79
C HIS A 180 4.88 -12.18 6.61
N GLU A 181 5.65 -12.22 7.71
CA GLU A 181 7.12 -12.24 7.67
C GLU A 181 7.69 -13.54 7.08
N SER A 182 7.14 -14.69 7.48
CA SER A 182 7.52 -16.00 6.95
C SER A 182 7.25 -16.14 5.45
N HIS A 183 6.13 -15.59 4.98
CA HIS A 183 5.74 -15.60 3.56
C HIS A 183 6.72 -14.81 2.68
N THR A 184 7.18 -13.67 3.15
CA THR A 184 8.14 -12.81 2.44
C THR A 184 9.49 -13.52 2.24
N SER A 185 10.00 -14.22 3.24
CA SER A 185 11.25 -15.00 3.16
C SER A 185 11.11 -16.18 2.19
N SER A 186 9.98 -16.85 2.19
CA SER A 186 9.71 -18.01 1.31
C SER A 186 9.57 -17.61 -0.15
N LEU A 187 8.96 -16.46 -0.46
CA LEU A 187 8.86 -15.91 -1.81
C LEU A 187 10.23 -15.52 -2.38
N GLN A 188 11.16 -15.01 -1.56
CA GLN A 188 12.52 -14.70 -1.99
C GLN A 188 13.32 -15.96 -2.39
N LYS A 189 13.17 -17.05 -1.63
CA LYS A 189 13.77 -18.36 -1.95
C LYS A 189 13.17 -18.94 -3.24
N LEU A 190 11.89 -18.71 -3.47
CA LEU A 190 11.18 -19.16 -4.66
C LEU A 190 11.66 -18.45 -5.94
N ASP A 191 11.87 -17.13 -5.90
CA ASP A 191 12.34 -16.35 -7.05
C ASP A 191 13.73 -16.78 -7.53
N SER A 192 14.63 -17.15 -6.61
CA SER A 192 15.95 -17.69 -6.94
C SER A 192 15.89 -19.05 -7.64
N LYS A 193 14.93 -19.91 -7.26
CA LYS A 193 14.70 -21.24 -7.89
C LYS A 193 14.06 -21.12 -9.26
N VAL A 194 13.08 -20.24 -9.44
CA VAL A 194 12.45 -19.93 -10.73
C VAL A 194 13.49 -19.40 -11.73
N THR A 195 14.46 -18.63 -11.25
CA THR A 195 15.54 -18.10 -12.10
C THR A 195 16.45 -19.21 -12.61
N ARG A 196 16.82 -20.21 -11.79
CA ARG A 196 17.58 -21.39 -12.22
C ARG A 196 16.80 -22.24 -13.22
N MET A 197 15.50 -22.41 -12.99
CA MET A 197 14.63 -23.15 -13.91
C MET A 197 14.51 -22.49 -15.29
N LYS A 198 14.41 -21.16 -15.33
CA LYS A 198 14.39 -20.38 -16.59
C LYS A 198 15.70 -20.46 -17.39
N ALA A 199 16.80 -20.82 -16.76
CA ALA A 199 18.09 -21.06 -17.40
C ALA A 199 18.25 -22.48 -18.00
N SER A 200 17.34 -23.41 -17.68
CA SER A 200 17.42 -24.79 -18.17
C SER A 200 17.14 -24.92 -19.67
N LEU A 201 17.73 -25.93 -20.29
CA LEU A 201 17.60 -26.21 -21.74
C LEU A 201 16.14 -26.47 -22.12
N SER A 202 15.41 -27.20 -21.30
CA SER A 202 13.99 -27.54 -21.51
C SER A 202 13.12 -26.26 -21.50
N TRP A 203 13.44 -25.26 -20.66
CA TRP A 203 12.75 -23.99 -20.63
C TRP A 203 13.02 -23.15 -21.88
N ARG A 204 14.22 -23.24 -22.48
CA ARG A 204 14.57 -22.54 -23.74
C ARG A 204 13.83 -23.12 -24.93
N ILE A 205 13.76 -24.45 -25.06
CA ILE A 205 13.08 -25.15 -26.18
C ILE A 205 11.57 -24.87 -26.19
N THR A 206 10.94 -24.74 -25.03
CA THR A 206 9.49 -24.49 -24.94
C THR A 206 9.14 -22.97 -24.95
N SER A 207 10.12 -22.08 -25.10
CA SER A 207 9.97 -20.63 -25.12
C SER A 207 8.99 -20.09 -26.18
N PRO A 208 9.03 -20.54 -27.45
CA PRO A 208 8.10 -20.08 -28.49
C PRO A 208 6.65 -20.39 -28.19
N PHE A 209 6.36 -21.59 -27.68
CA PHE A 209 4.99 -22.00 -27.30
C PHE A 209 4.45 -21.19 -26.12
N ARG A 210 5.31 -20.76 -25.18
CA ARG A 210 4.92 -19.87 -24.07
C ARG A 210 4.64 -18.44 -24.52
N LEU A 211 5.34 -17.95 -25.57
CA LEU A 211 5.06 -16.63 -26.15
C LEU A 211 3.68 -16.59 -26.84
N ILE A 212 3.30 -17.64 -27.56
CA ILE A 212 2.00 -17.80 -28.19
C ILE A 212 0.91 -17.92 -27.11
N ARG A 213 1.13 -18.75 -26.09
CA ARG A 213 0.22 -18.89 -24.94
C ARG A 213 0.05 -17.57 -24.18
N ARG A 214 1.12 -16.78 -23.99
CA ARG A 214 1.10 -15.49 -23.33
C ARG A 214 0.29 -14.44 -24.10
N LYS A 215 0.27 -14.50 -25.43
CA LYS A 215 -0.50 -13.60 -26.30
C LYS A 215 -2.01 -13.91 -26.31
N TYR A 216 -2.38 -15.20 -26.16
CA TYR A 216 -3.79 -15.64 -26.13
C TYR A 216 -4.40 -15.65 -24.72
N PHE A 217 -3.64 -15.79 -23.65
CA PHE A 217 -4.10 -15.95 -22.27
C PHE A 217 -3.91 -14.72 -21.37
N ASP A 218 -3.53 -13.58 -21.92
CA ASP A 218 -3.38 -12.32 -21.16
C ASP A 218 -4.73 -11.77 -20.61
N ARG A 219 -5.85 -12.42 -20.88
CA ARG A 219 -7.14 -12.11 -20.26
C ARG A 219 -7.24 -12.48 -18.77
N HIS A 220 -6.41 -13.39 -18.26
CA HIS A 220 -6.37 -13.78 -16.83
C HIS A 220 -5.29 -13.05 -16.01
N LYS A 221 -4.74 -11.93 -16.49
CA LYS A 221 -3.81 -11.09 -15.73
C LYS A 221 -4.43 -10.30 -14.60
N LEU A 222 -5.76 -10.29 -14.47
CA LEU A 222 -6.46 -9.57 -13.40
C LEU A 222 -6.20 -10.16 -12.01
N GLU A 223 -6.05 -11.47 -11.89
CA GLU A 223 -5.85 -12.16 -10.59
C GLU A 223 -4.45 -11.97 -9.97
N ARG A 224 -3.43 -11.56 -10.73
CA ARG A 224 -2.07 -11.31 -10.22
C ARG A 224 -1.76 -9.83 -9.92
N ARG A 225 -2.71 -8.91 -10.11
CA ARG A 225 -2.51 -7.48 -9.91
C ARG A 225 -2.46 -7.06 -8.43
N GLY A 226 -2.91 -7.90 -7.50
CA GLY A 226 -3.03 -7.57 -6.08
C GLY A 226 -1.76 -7.67 -5.24
N GLN A 227 -0.61 -8.06 -5.79
CA GLN A 227 0.65 -8.09 -5.03
C GLN A 227 1.64 -7.09 -5.59
N TYR A 228 1.78 -5.94 -4.92
CA TYR A 228 2.90 -5.05 -5.14
C TYR A 228 4.17 -5.71 -4.57
N CYS A 229 4.84 -6.46 -5.39
CA CYS A 229 6.20 -6.93 -5.13
C CYS A 229 7.04 -6.65 -6.38
N VAL A 230 7.70 -5.51 -6.38
CA VAL A 230 8.74 -5.28 -7.41
C VAL A 230 9.90 -6.20 -7.07
N SER A 231 10.04 -7.29 -7.82
CA SER A 231 11.18 -8.20 -7.63
C SER A 231 12.50 -7.42 -7.71
N LYS A 232 13.48 -7.77 -6.86
CA LYS A 232 14.84 -7.19 -6.89
C LYS A 232 15.39 -7.10 -8.32
N LYS A 233 15.02 -8.03 -9.20
CA LYS A 233 15.41 -8.05 -10.61
C LYS A 233 14.79 -6.92 -11.43
N HIS A 234 13.49 -6.63 -11.24
CA HIS A 234 12.82 -5.53 -11.94
C HIS A 234 13.43 -4.18 -11.51
N TYR A 235 13.63 -3.98 -10.20
CA TYR A 235 14.25 -2.75 -9.72
C TYR A 235 15.69 -2.59 -10.22
N ARG A 236 16.51 -3.66 -10.22
CA ARG A 236 17.86 -3.64 -10.77
C ARG A 236 17.88 -3.26 -12.26
N ASN A 237 16.93 -3.75 -13.05
CA ASN A 237 16.80 -3.37 -14.47
C ASN A 237 16.38 -1.89 -14.62
N TRP A 238 15.51 -1.40 -13.76
CA TRP A 238 15.13 0.00 -13.74
C TRP A 238 16.32 0.89 -13.39
N ILE A 239 17.12 0.54 -12.38
CA ILE A 239 18.36 1.25 -12.00
C ILE A 239 19.31 1.34 -13.19
N ARG A 240 19.58 0.21 -13.87
CA ARG A 240 20.48 0.17 -15.04
C ARG A 240 20.04 1.12 -16.15
N LYS A 241 18.74 1.24 -16.36
CA LYS A 241 18.17 2.03 -17.47
C LYS A 241 18.02 3.51 -17.13
N PHE A 242 17.58 3.86 -15.92
CA PHE A 242 17.14 5.20 -15.58
C PHE A 242 17.95 5.89 -14.50
N ASP A 243 18.59 5.13 -13.61
CA ASP A 243 19.29 5.67 -12.43
C ASP A 243 20.81 5.42 -12.46
N LYS A 244 21.35 4.94 -13.58
CA LYS A 244 22.80 4.79 -13.74
C LYS A 244 23.47 6.16 -13.86
N LEU A 245 24.50 6.37 -13.02
CA LEU A 245 25.36 7.56 -13.06
C LEU A 245 26.68 7.25 -13.77
N GLY A 246 26.69 7.35 -15.10
CA GLY A 246 27.90 7.13 -15.92
C GLY A 246 28.87 8.31 -15.91
N PHE A 247 30.07 8.09 -16.41
CA PHE A 247 31.16 9.10 -16.46
C PHE A 247 30.74 10.42 -17.13
N LEU A 248 30.10 10.36 -18.31
CA LEU A 248 29.67 11.55 -19.05
C LEU A 248 28.64 12.37 -18.23
N LYS A 249 27.74 11.71 -17.52
CA LYS A 249 26.75 12.38 -16.67
C LYS A 249 27.41 13.04 -15.46
N LYS A 250 28.42 12.39 -14.85
CA LYS A 250 29.23 13.00 -13.77
C LYS A 250 29.95 14.26 -14.25
N ARG A 251 30.57 14.20 -15.44
CA ARG A 251 31.24 15.34 -16.06
C ARG A 251 30.28 16.50 -16.36
N ALA A 252 29.12 16.19 -16.90
CA ALA A 252 28.08 17.20 -17.15
C ALA A 252 27.58 17.86 -15.84
N TYR A 253 27.42 17.08 -14.76
CA TYR A 253 27.05 17.65 -13.47
C TYR A 253 28.15 18.54 -12.89
N ARG A 254 29.43 18.15 -12.93
CA ARG A 254 30.55 19.01 -12.51
C ARG A 254 30.60 20.33 -13.30
N HIS A 255 30.36 20.29 -14.61
CA HIS A 255 30.29 21.49 -15.42
C HIS A 255 29.12 22.39 -15.00
N LYS A 256 27.94 21.80 -14.77
CA LYS A 256 26.73 22.54 -14.36
C LYS A 256 26.87 23.16 -12.97
N ILE A 257 27.58 22.52 -12.02
CA ILE A 257 27.84 23.09 -10.70
C ILE A 257 28.53 24.45 -10.83
N LYS A 258 29.51 24.59 -11.77
CA LYS A 258 30.23 25.84 -11.98
C LYS A 258 29.36 27.00 -12.49
N SER A 259 28.19 26.70 -13.06
CA SER A 259 27.24 27.69 -13.56
C SER A 259 26.11 27.99 -12.59
N PHE A 260 26.15 27.50 -11.37
CA PHE A 260 25.17 27.84 -10.35
C PHE A 260 25.49 29.21 -9.73
N ASP A 261 24.50 30.08 -9.68
CA ASP A 261 24.58 31.40 -9.05
C ASP A 261 24.59 31.24 -7.51
N TYR A 262 23.88 30.25 -6.98
CA TYR A 262 23.80 29.98 -5.55
C TYR A 262 24.47 28.66 -5.20
N GLN A 263 25.56 28.75 -4.46
CA GLN A 263 26.38 27.62 -4.04
C GLN A 263 26.60 27.63 -2.52
N PRO A 264 25.55 27.35 -1.72
CA PRO A 264 25.64 27.39 -0.25
C PRO A 264 26.60 26.34 0.29
N LEU A 265 27.20 26.60 1.43
CA LEU A 265 27.91 25.59 2.22
C LEU A 265 26.90 24.63 2.83
N VAL A 266 27.17 23.33 2.70
CA VAL A 266 26.33 22.25 3.23
C VAL A 266 27.04 21.54 4.37
N SER A 267 26.45 21.53 5.56
CA SER A 267 26.96 20.74 6.68
C SER A 267 26.30 19.35 6.69
N ILE A 268 27.10 18.31 6.53
CA ILE A 268 26.70 16.91 6.67
C ILE A 268 26.88 16.51 8.13
N ILE A 269 25.80 16.14 8.79
CA ILE A 269 25.75 15.80 10.22
C ILE A 269 25.81 14.29 10.36
N LEU A 270 26.84 13.80 11.04
CA LEU A 270 27.14 12.37 11.17
C LEU A 270 27.34 11.98 12.64
N PRO A 271 26.26 11.53 13.33
CA PRO A 271 26.42 10.89 14.64
C PRO A 271 27.02 9.49 14.47
N VAL A 272 27.99 9.12 15.29
CA VAL A 272 28.71 7.84 15.21
C VAL A 272 28.67 7.16 16.56
N PHE A 273 28.16 5.92 16.61
CA PHE A 273 28.20 5.07 17.81
C PHE A 273 28.44 3.61 17.43
N ASP A 274 29.63 3.11 17.72
CA ASP A 274 30.04 1.70 17.52
C ASP A 274 29.59 1.04 16.21
N PRO A 275 29.70 1.67 15.01
CA PRO A 275 29.41 0.99 13.75
C PRO A 275 30.44 -0.10 13.46
N GLU A 276 30.10 -1.03 12.56
CA GLU A 276 31.12 -1.83 11.90
C GLU A 276 32.05 -0.91 11.09
N LYS A 277 33.38 -1.00 11.35
CA LYS A 277 34.37 -0.11 10.71
C LYS A 277 34.21 -0.06 9.18
N CYS A 278 33.97 -1.20 8.54
CA CYS A 278 33.81 -1.28 7.09
C CYS A 278 32.58 -0.48 6.58
N PHE A 279 31.51 -0.34 7.38
CA PHE A 279 30.36 0.48 7.00
C PHE A 279 30.68 1.97 7.20
N LEU A 280 31.32 2.34 8.29
CA LEU A 280 31.78 3.71 8.51
C LEU A 280 32.72 4.17 7.37
N ASP A 281 33.71 3.35 6.98
CA ASP A 281 34.62 3.64 5.87
C ASP A 281 33.85 3.87 4.55
N GLN A 282 32.80 3.09 4.28
CA GLN A 282 31.97 3.26 3.11
C GLN A 282 31.12 4.55 3.19
N THR A 283 30.57 4.87 4.36
CA THR A 283 29.80 6.10 4.61
C THR A 283 30.67 7.32 4.36
N LEU A 284 31.86 7.37 4.94
CA LEU A 284 32.85 8.44 4.75
C LEU A 284 33.27 8.56 3.27
N SER A 285 33.57 7.43 2.62
CA SER A 285 33.88 7.40 1.18
C SER A 285 32.71 7.97 0.34
N SER A 286 31.47 7.74 0.74
CA SER A 286 30.29 8.28 0.04
C SER A 286 30.21 9.81 0.12
N VAL A 287 30.68 10.41 1.22
CA VAL A 287 30.80 11.87 1.42
C VAL A 287 31.91 12.43 0.55
N PHE A 288 33.14 11.88 0.61
CA PHE A 288 34.27 12.33 -0.20
C PHE A 288 33.99 12.26 -1.71
N ASN A 289 33.17 11.31 -2.15
CA ASN A 289 32.78 11.12 -3.54
C ASN A 289 31.68 12.06 -4.03
N GLN A 290 31.19 13.03 -3.23
CA GLN A 290 30.20 13.99 -3.68
C GLN A 290 30.71 14.85 -4.85
N LEU A 291 29.88 15.10 -5.85
CA LEU A 291 30.22 15.93 -7.00
C LEU A 291 30.22 17.42 -6.66
N TYR A 292 29.34 17.86 -5.80
CA TYR A 292 29.32 19.20 -5.21
C TYR A 292 30.34 19.25 -4.08
N GLN A 293 31.27 20.18 -4.11
CA GLN A 293 32.44 20.20 -3.23
C GLN A 293 32.35 21.20 -2.07
N ASN A 294 31.35 22.14 -2.11
CA ASN A 294 31.18 23.10 -1.01
C ASN A 294 30.36 22.47 0.13
N TRP A 295 30.98 21.54 0.83
CA TRP A 295 30.43 20.87 1.99
C TRP A 295 31.46 20.81 3.12
N GLU A 296 30.97 20.65 4.34
CA GLU A 296 31.74 20.26 5.52
C GLU A 296 31.09 19.02 6.16
N LEU A 297 31.87 18.20 6.84
CA LEU A 297 31.42 17.03 7.58
C LEU A 297 31.59 17.28 9.07
N CYS A 298 30.48 17.30 9.80
CA CYS A 298 30.44 17.48 11.24
C CYS A 298 30.15 16.14 11.93
N ILE A 299 31.12 15.56 12.60
CA ILE A 299 31.06 14.25 13.24
C ILE A 299 30.89 14.42 14.74
N CYS A 300 29.97 13.67 15.34
CA CYS A 300 29.97 13.45 16.80
C CYS A 300 30.18 11.96 17.08
N ASN A 301 31.33 11.60 17.64
CA ASN A 301 31.54 10.26 18.18
C ASN A 301 30.89 10.17 19.56
N ASP A 302 29.80 9.42 19.65
CA ASP A 302 28.92 9.31 20.82
C ASP A 302 29.46 8.28 21.84
N GLY A 303 30.74 8.38 22.16
CA GLY A 303 31.40 7.50 23.14
C GLY A 303 31.58 6.06 22.63
N SER A 304 31.93 5.89 21.35
CA SER A 304 32.22 4.57 20.78
C SER A 304 33.29 3.84 21.58
N LYS A 305 33.05 2.57 21.89
CA LYS A 305 33.96 1.73 22.68
C LYS A 305 35.05 1.09 21.82
N ASN A 306 34.79 0.90 20.54
CA ASN A 306 35.78 0.37 19.61
C ASN A 306 36.82 1.46 19.24
N PRO A 307 38.10 1.32 19.66
CA PRO A 307 39.12 2.34 19.40
C PRO A 307 39.42 2.55 17.93
N GLN A 308 39.13 1.56 17.06
CA GLN A 308 39.31 1.70 15.62
C GLN A 308 38.35 2.76 15.00
N ILE A 309 37.24 3.07 15.68
CA ILE A 309 36.28 4.10 15.19
C ILE A 309 36.91 5.48 15.41
N GLN A 310 37.45 5.75 16.62
CA GLN A 310 38.14 7.03 16.90
C GLN A 310 39.36 7.19 15.98
N SER A 311 40.19 6.16 15.83
CA SER A 311 41.34 6.21 14.92
C SER A 311 40.95 6.50 13.45
N ALA A 312 39.85 5.96 12.99
CA ALA A 312 39.34 6.24 11.62
C ALA A 312 38.90 7.71 11.47
N ILE A 313 38.30 8.29 12.52
CA ILE A 313 37.91 9.72 12.53
C ILE A 313 39.16 10.60 12.54
N ASP A 314 40.13 10.33 13.44
CA ASP A 314 41.36 11.09 13.52
C ASP A 314 42.15 11.09 12.22
N GLU A 315 42.21 9.94 11.54
CA GLU A 315 42.88 9.80 10.23
C GLU A 315 42.29 10.70 9.17
N ILE A 316 40.94 10.79 9.06
CA ILE A 316 40.31 11.62 8.02
C ILE A 316 40.39 13.11 8.35
N VAL A 317 40.34 13.51 9.61
CA VAL A 317 40.48 14.89 10.05
C VAL A 317 41.85 15.46 9.69
N LEU A 318 42.90 14.64 9.80
CA LEU A 318 44.25 15.03 9.38
C LEU A 318 44.38 15.20 7.84
N LYS A 319 43.49 14.66 7.07
CA LYS A 319 43.54 14.66 5.59
C LYS A 319 42.67 15.71 4.91
N ASP A 320 41.65 16.25 5.62
CA ASP A 320 40.67 17.16 4.98
C ASP A 320 40.14 18.17 6.03
N ASP A 321 40.49 19.44 5.86
CA ASP A 321 40.13 20.56 6.76
C ASP A 321 38.62 20.84 6.80
N ARG A 322 37.85 20.27 5.89
CA ARG A 322 36.37 20.35 5.88
C ARG A 322 35.74 19.47 6.95
N ILE A 323 36.51 18.61 7.62
CA ILE A 323 36.02 17.68 8.63
C ILE A 323 36.18 18.27 10.01
N LYS A 324 35.12 18.29 10.78
CA LYS A 324 35.09 18.73 12.16
C LYS A 324 34.53 17.62 13.02
N TYR A 325 35.03 17.43 14.21
CA TYR A 325 34.49 16.39 15.08
C TYR A 325 34.51 16.81 16.55
N VAL A 326 33.69 16.12 17.31
CA VAL A 326 33.66 16.13 18.76
C VAL A 326 33.47 14.69 19.25
N THR A 327 34.11 14.31 20.35
CA THR A 327 33.94 12.99 20.96
C THR A 327 33.33 13.17 22.35
N LEU A 328 32.29 12.40 22.64
CA LEU A 328 31.59 12.35 23.91
C LEU A 328 32.22 11.25 24.80
N ASN A 329 32.19 11.44 26.12
CA ASN A 329 32.74 10.45 27.08
C ASN A 329 31.87 9.18 27.20
N SER A 330 30.60 9.25 26.84
CA SER A 330 29.66 8.14 26.91
C SER A 330 28.55 8.33 25.89
N ASN A 331 27.81 7.24 25.60
CA ASN A 331 26.66 7.27 24.70
C ASN A 331 25.52 8.15 25.27
N MET A 332 25.23 9.23 24.60
CA MET A 332 24.15 10.19 24.90
C MET A 332 22.99 10.08 23.92
N HIS A 333 22.98 9.06 23.08
CA HIS A 333 22.00 8.77 22.05
C HIS A 333 21.97 9.75 20.88
N ILE A 334 21.29 9.30 19.77
CA ILE A 334 21.33 9.96 18.46
C ILE A 334 20.85 11.42 18.47
N SER A 335 19.86 11.78 19.29
CA SER A 335 19.35 13.16 19.35
C SER A 335 20.42 14.12 19.86
N HIS A 336 21.05 13.77 20.99
CA HIS A 336 22.10 14.58 21.60
C HIS A 336 23.36 14.65 20.72
N SER A 337 23.84 13.50 20.24
CA SER A 337 25.05 13.45 19.40
C SER A 337 24.86 14.18 18.07
N SER A 338 23.67 14.13 17.46
CA SER A 338 23.36 14.90 16.26
C SER A 338 23.38 16.41 16.54
N ASN A 339 22.79 16.88 17.65
CA ASN A 339 22.83 18.28 18.05
C ASN A 339 24.28 18.75 18.29
N ARG A 340 25.10 17.94 18.98
CA ARG A 340 26.53 18.25 19.19
C ARG A 340 27.33 18.35 17.89
N ALA A 341 26.97 17.51 16.88
CA ALA A 341 27.54 17.65 15.53
C ALA A 341 27.10 18.94 14.85
N VAL A 342 25.83 19.35 15.02
CA VAL A 342 25.28 20.62 14.46
C VAL A 342 25.93 21.83 15.12
N ASP A 343 26.38 21.76 16.37
CA ASP A 343 27.12 22.88 17.01
C ASP A 343 28.42 23.22 16.26
N LEU A 344 29.03 22.28 15.56
CA LEU A 344 30.20 22.47 14.71
C LEU A 344 29.86 23.06 13.31
N ALA A 345 28.59 23.03 12.90
CA ALA A 345 28.15 23.36 11.57
C ALA A 345 28.17 24.86 11.31
N LYS A 346 28.73 25.24 10.14
CA LYS A 346 28.76 26.61 9.60
C LYS A 346 27.97 26.76 8.30
N GLY A 347 27.46 25.66 7.76
CA GLY A 347 26.76 25.66 6.49
C GLY A 347 25.37 26.31 6.54
N ASP A 348 24.93 26.82 5.42
CA ASP A 348 23.60 27.40 5.24
C ASP A 348 22.49 26.35 5.36
N TYR A 349 22.81 25.11 4.96
CA TYR A 349 21.91 23.96 5.00
C TYR A 349 22.56 22.78 5.72
N LEU A 350 21.72 22.06 6.46
CA LEU A 350 22.06 20.81 7.13
C LEU A 350 21.51 19.63 6.33
N THR A 351 22.23 18.52 6.31
CA THR A 351 21.73 17.20 5.92
C THR A 351 22.22 16.16 6.89
N PHE A 352 21.43 15.12 7.11
CA PHE A 352 21.70 14.10 8.12
C PHE A 352 22.09 12.79 7.44
N LEU A 353 23.10 12.11 7.98
CA LEU A 353 23.63 10.86 7.46
C LEU A 353 23.92 9.91 8.62
N ASP A 354 23.37 8.73 8.58
CA ASP A 354 23.64 7.68 9.57
C ASP A 354 24.99 7.00 9.24
N HIS A 355 25.68 6.52 10.27
CA HIS A 355 27.06 6.05 10.19
C HIS A 355 27.28 4.75 9.39
N ASP A 356 26.21 4.08 9.00
CA ASP A 356 26.21 2.84 8.21
C ASP A 356 25.55 3.01 6.82
N ASP A 357 25.05 4.20 6.49
CA ASP A 357 24.32 4.50 5.26
C ASP A 357 25.19 5.15 4.17
N LEU A 358 24.64 5.26 2.95
CA LEU A 358 25.39 5.78 1.81
C LEU A 358 24.68 6.92 1.08
N LEU A 359 25.41 7.99 0.76
CA LEU A 359 24.98 9.01 -0.16
C LEU A 359 25.34 8.65 -1.62
N ARG A 360 24.46 9.00 -2.55
CA ARG A 360 24.82 8.95 -3.99
C ARG A 360 25.83 10.06 -4.33
N PRO A 361 26.77 9.83 -5.25
CA PRO A 361 27.77 10.87 -5.60
C PRO A 361 27.19 12.21 -6.08
N HIS A 362 25.94 12.24 -6.49
CA HIS A 362 25.27 13.45 -6.99
C HIS A 362 24.16 13.94 -6.05
N SER A 363 24.13 13.48 -4.80
CA SER A 363 23.09 13.84 -3.84
C SER A 363 23.08 15.33 -3.57
N LEU A 364 24.18 15.89 -3.09
CA LEU A 364 24.30 17.31 -2.82
C LEU A 364 24.02 18.16 -4.10
N TYR A 365 24.61 17.77 -5.23
CA TYR A 365 24.36 18.45 -6.51
C TYR A 365 22.86 18.56 -6.83
N LYS A 366 22.08 17.49 -6.61
CA LYS A 366 20.65 17.51 -6.93
C LYS A 366 19.84 18.43 -6.02
N PHE A 367 20.20 18.55 -4.78
CA PHE A 367 19.59 19.52 -3.87
C PHE A 367 19.95 20.94 -4.26
N ILE A 368 21.23 21.22 -4.52
CA ILE A 368 21.70 22.54 -4.98
C ILE A 368 21.04 22.92 -6.34
N GLU A 369 20.94 21.97 -7.27
CA GLU A 369 20.21 22.17 -8.53
C GLU A 369 18.74 22.54 -8.28
N ARG A 370 18.10 21.99 -7.24
CA ARG A 370 16.72 22.29 -6.85
C ARG A 370 16.59 23.67 -6.25
N LEU A 371 17.52 24.07 -5.36
CA LEU A 371 17.59 25.42 -4.79
C LEU A 371 17.84 26.50 -5.85
N ASN A 372 18.70 26.24 -6.82
CA ASN A 372 18.93 27.20 -7.95
C ASN A 372 17.72 27.32 -8.89
N LYS A 373 16.77 26.42 -8.84
CA LYS A 373 15.49 26.51 -9.59
C LYS A 373 14.39 27.21 -8.79
N ASN A 374 14.47 27.17 -7.49
CA ASN A 374 13.55 27.81 -6.58
C ASN A 374 14.30 28.16 -5.28
N SER A 375 14.67 29.43 -5.15
CA SER A 375 15.42 30.00 -4.02
C SER A 375 14.61 30.05 -2.72
N GLU A 376 13.27 29.97 -2.79
CA GLU A 376 12.39 30.02 -1.62
C GLU A 376 12.42 28.74 -0.79
N LEU A 377 13.00 27.66 -1.32
CA LEU A 377 13.02 26.36 -0.64
C LEU A 377 13.89 26.39 0.61
N LYS A 378 13.29 26.03 1.74
CA LYS A 378 13.92 25.94 3.06
C LYS A 378 14.07 24.51 3.55
N PHE A 379 13.15 23.62 3.13
CA PHE A 379 13.13 22.20 3.49
C PHE A 379 12.95 21.37 2.22
N VAL A 380 13.89 20.48 1.93
CA VAL A 380 13.86 19.65 0.72
C VAL A 380 14.19 18.20 1.06
N TYR A 381 13.44 17.26 0.53
CA TYR A 381 13.69 15.82 0.72
C TYR A 381 13.79 15.07 -0.61
N SER A 382 14.33 13.86 -0.55
CA SER A 382 14.49 12.99 -1.73
C SER A 382 13.88 11.61 -1.57
N ASP A 383 13.80 10.86 -2.68
CA ASP A 383 13.55 9.42 -2.65
C ASP A 383 14.74 8.68 -2.04
N GLU A 384 14.46 7.49 -1.52
CA GLU A 384 15.47 6.57 -0.97
C GLU A 384 15.24 5.14 -1.45
N ASP A 385 16.19 4.27 -1.21
CA ASP A 385 16.03 2.83 -1.26
C ASP A 385 16.89 2.15 -0.20
N LYS A 386 16.73 0.84 -0.04
CA LYS A 386 17.55 0.06 0.87
C LYS A 386 18.72 -0.60 0.15
N ILE A 387 19.79 -0.82 0.91
CA ILE A 387 20.92 -1.65 0.52
C ILE A 387 21.11 -2.78 1.53
N ASP A 388 21.53 -3.94 1.03
CA ASP A 388 21.98 -5.05 1.87
C ASP A 388 23.49 -4.92 2.21
N GLU A 389 24.00 -5.86 2.99
CA GLU A 389 25.43 -5.91 3.41
C GLU A 389 26.40 -5.95 2.21
N LEU A 390 25.94 -6.38 1.04
CA LEU A 390 26.69 -6.39 -0.22
C LEU A 390 26.45 -5.14 -1.09
N ASN A 391 25.84 -4.09 -0.54
CA ASN A 391 25.45 -2.86 -1.23
C ASN A 391 24.50 -3.08 -2.42
N GLN A 392 23.73 -4.18 -2.46
CA GLN A 392 22.73 -4.39 -3.49
C GLN A 392 21.44 -3.64 -3.15
N ARG A 393 21.04 -2.76 -4.06
CA ARG A 393 19.84 -1.91 -3.88
C ARG A 393 18.55 -2.69 -4.08
N TYR A 394 17.56 -2.42 -3.19
CA TYR A 394 16.22 -3.00 -3.22
C TYR A 394 15.23 -2.08 -2.48
N ASP A 395 13.98 -2.44 -2.41
CA ASP A 395 12.91 -1.79 -1.63
C ASP A 395 12.88 -0.25 -1.76
N HIS A 396 12.81 0.25 -3.00
CA HIS A 396 12.74 1.68 -3.28
C HIS A 396 11.52 2.34 -2.63
N TYR A 397 11.74 3.57 -2.13
CA TYR A 397 10.66 4.43 -1.69
C TYR A 397 10.63 5.69 -2.58
N PHE A 398 9.74 5.69 -3.57
CA PHE A 398 9.41 6.83 -4.41
C PHE A 398 8.29 7.60 -3.75
N LYS A 399 8.65 8.71 -3.14
CA LYS A 399 7.80 9.52 -2.27
C LYS A 399 6.89 10.45 -3.10
N PRO A 400 5.72 10.85 -2.58
CA PRO A 400 4.97 11.97 -3.16
C PRO A 400 5.69 13.29 -2.89
N ASP A 401 5.27 14.37 -3.56
CA ASP A 401 5.57 15.71 -3.14
C ASP A 401 4.90 16.00 -1.78
N TRP A 402 5.00 17.22 -1.28
CA TRP A 402 4.53 17.58 0.06
C TRP A 402 3.09 17.09 0.34
N ASN A 403 2.93 16.29 1.38
CA ASN A 403 1.68 15.62 1.75
C ASN A 403 1.51 15.64 3.28
N PRO A 404 0.91 16.72 3.82
CA PRO A 404 0.86 16.95 5.27
C PRO A 404 0.08 15.89 6.04
N ASP A 405 -1.03 15.38 5.49
CA ASP A 405 -1.81 14.33 6.17
C ASP A 405 -1.09 12.98 6.16
N LEU A 406 -0.35 12.69 5.10
CA LEU A 406 0.53 11.51 5.07
C LEU A 406 1.62 11.61 6.14
N LEU A 407 2.21 12.81 6.35
CA LEU A 407 3.24 13.02 7.38
C LEU A 407 2.68 12.86 8.80
N LEU A 408 1.41 13.17 9.02
CA LEU A 408 0.75 12.91 10.32
C LEU A 408 0.50 11.41 10.58
N SER A 409 0.40 10.62 9.51
CA SER A 409 0.12 9.19 9.61
C SER A 409 1.38 8.31 9.55
N GLN A 410 2.41 8.78 8.84
CA GLN A 410 3.66 8.05 8.58
C GLN A 410 4.81 9.03 8.38
N ASN A 411 5.98 8.75 8.97
CA ASN A 411 7.20 9.46 8.57
C ASN A 411 7.64 9.00 7.17
N TYR A 412 7.01 9.55 6.13
CA TYR A 412 7.35 9.19 4.74
C TYR A 412 8.60 9.93 4.22
N ILE A 413 9.00 10.99 4.89
CA ILE A 413 10.15 11.83 4.49
C ILE A 413 11.47 11.08 4.72
N CYS A 414 11.68 10.51 5.89
CA CYS A 414 12.89 9.75 6.28
C CYS A 414 14.19 10.40 5.77
N HIS A 415 14.84 9.79 4.78
CA HIS A 415 16.11 10.21 4.19
C HIS A 415 15.95 10.51 2.68
N MET A 416 16.73 11.33 2.07
CA MET A 416 17.64 12.33 2.58
C MET A 416 16.93 13.66 2.73
N VAL A 417 17.27 14.44 3.75
CA VAL A 417 16.67 15.76 4.00
C VAL A 417 17.74 16.84 3.89
N PHE A 418 17.36 17.96 3.33
CA PHE A 418 18.04 19.23 3.42
C PHE A 418 17.13 20.21 4.16
N CYS A 419 17.60 20.78 5.26
CA CYS A 419 16.89 21.86 5.94
C CYS A 419 17.83 23.05 6.15
N ARG A 420 17.28 24.25 6.06
CA ARG A 420 18.04 25.47 6.33
C ARG A 420 18.50 25.48 7.80
N THR A 421 19.77 25.74 8.04
CA THR A 421 20.39 25.71 9.38
C THR A 421 19.67 26.61 10.37
N GLN A 422 19.22 27.77 9.92
CA GLN A 422 18.46 28.71 10.74
C GLN A 422 17.13 28.07 11.21
N ASP A 423 16.35 27.44 10.32
CA ASP A 423 15.05 26.83 10.66
C ASP A 423 15.23 25.66 11.66
N PHE A 424 16.31 24.87 11.51
CA PHE A 424 16.67 23.82 12.47
C PHE A 424 16.94 24.42 13.87
N ARG A 425 17.72 25.51 13.94
CA ARG A 425 18.06 26.20 15.22
C ARG A 425 16.84 26.85 15.86
N GLU A 426 15.97 27.47 15.05
CA GLU A 426 14.74 28.13 15.51
C GLU A 426 13.72 27.16 16.13
N VAL A 427 13.70 25.90 15.71
CA VAL A 427 12.86 24.88 16.33
C VAL A 427 13.54 24.16 17.50
N GLY A 428 14.80 24.49 17.82
CA GLY A 428 15.57 23.93 18.95
C GLY A 428 16.19 22.57 18.66
N GLY A 429 16.45 22.23 17.39
CA GLY A 429 17.15 21.01 16.99
C GLY A 429 16.38 19.72 17.28
N PHE A 430 17.10 18.61 17.43
CA PHE A 430 16.53 17.33 17.85
C PHE A 430 16.16 17.34 19.32
N ARG A 431 15.00 16.80 19.68
CA ARG A 431 14.58 16.67 21.09
C ARG A 431 15.03 15.32 21.66
N GLU A 432 15.67 15.33 22.81
CA GLU A 432 15.94 14.14 23.60
C GLU A 432 14.65 13.47 24.07
N GLY A 433 14.68 12.15 24.19
CA GLY A 433 13.49 11.34 24.52
C GLY A 433 12.59 11.03 23.30
N PHE A 434 13.06 11.34 22.08
CA PHE A 434 12.39 11.00 20.82
C PHE A 434 13.24 10.05 19.93
N GLU A 435 14.31 9.47 20.45
CA GLU A 435 15.21 8.56 19.71
C GLU A 435 14.42 7.43 19.02
N GLY A 436 14.72 7.20 17.75
CA GLY A 436 13.98 6.33 16.83
C GLY A 436 12.75 6.97 16.17
N SER A 437 12.40 8.21 16.59
CA SER A 437 11.39 9.06 15.95
C SER A 437 11.81 10.55 15.98
N GLN A 438 13.08 10.81 16.27
CA GLN A 438 13.64 12.15 16.42
C GLN A 438 13.56 12.98 15.12
N ASP A 439 13.73 12.33 14.01
CA ASP A 439 13.59 12.89 12.67
C ASP A 439 12.14 13.29 12.35
N TRP A 440 11.18 12.42 12.65
CA TRP A 440 9.75 12.71 12.46
C TRP A 440 9.31 13.91 13.32
N ASP A 441 9.71 13.92 14.59
CA ASP A 441 9.46 15.05 15.48
C ASP A 441 10.05 16.37 14.95
N LEU A 442 11.31 16.32 14.47
CA LEU A 442 11.98 17.47 13.89
C LEU A 442 11.25 17.96 12.61
N PHE A 443 10.91 17.06 11.71
CA PHE A 443 10.25 17.42 10.46
C PHE A 443 8.87 18.05 10.72
N LEU A 444 8.09 17.52 11.66
CA LEU A 444 6.81 18.12 12.07
C LEU A 444 7.02 19.56 12.59
N ARG A 445 8.05 19.81 13.44
CA ARG A 445 8.32 21.14 13.99
C ARG A 445 8.83 22.14 12.97
N ILE A 446 9.66 21.71 12.02
CA ILE A 446 10.14 22.58 10.94
C ILE A 446 8.99 22.91 9.98
N THR A 447 8.30 21.89 9.49
CA THR A 447 7.26 22.10 8.45
C THR A 447 6.02 22.84 8.96
N GLU A 448 5.77 22.87 10.26
CA GLU A 448 4.72 23.72 10.87
C GLU A 448 4.95 25.23 10.65
N LYS A 449 6.18 25.64 10.47
CA LYS A 449 6.57 27.06 10.29
C LYS A 449 6.72 27.45 8.80
N LEU A 450 6.68 26.49 7.91
CA LEU A 450 6.93 26.72 6.48
C LEU A 450 5.64 26.73 5.67
N LYS A 451 5.65 27.54 4.62
CA LYS A 451 4.63 27.50 3.57
C LYS A 451 4.88 26.30 2.65
N THR A 452 3.84 25.85 1.96
CA THR A 452 3.94 24.73 1.01
C THR A 452 5.00 24.95 -0.05
N GLU A 453 5.15 26.19 -0.54
CA GLU A 453 6.11 26.60 -1.59
C GLU A 453 7.57 26.53 -1.11
N GLU A 454 7.80 26.57 0.20
CA GLU A 454 9.12 26.51 0.84
C GLU A 454 9.58 25.06 1.07
N ILE A 455 8.69 24.05 0.81
CA ILE A 455 8.96 22.63 0.95
C ILE A 455 9.11 21.99 -0.43
N GLY A 456 10.25 21.34 -0.67
CA GLY A 456 10.55 20.74 -1.95
C GLY A 456 10.81 19.25 -1.91
N HIS A 457 10.57 18.59 -3.04
CA HIS A 457 10.92 17.19 -3.25
C HIS A 457 11.84 17.03 -4.46
N VAL A 458 12.83 16.17 -4.33
CA VAL A 458 13.69 15.72 -5.42
C VAL A 458 13.35 14.27 -5.74
N PRO A 459 12.55 13.96 -6.79
CA PRO A 459 12.10 12.61 -7.10
C PRO A 459 13.24 11.76 -7.71
N ARG A 460 14.26 11.55 -6.92
CA ARG A 460 15.46 10.74 -7.21
C ARG A 460 15.91 10.02 -5.95
N VAL A 461 16.36 8.78 -6.12
CA VAL A 461 17.03 8.05 -5.04
C VAL A 461 18.41 8.68 -4.82
N LEU A 462 18.56 9.38 -3.73
CA LEU A 462 19.81 10.06 -3.35
C LEU A 462 20.46 9.48 -2.10
N TYR A 463 19.75 8.63 -1.39
CA TYR A 463 20.15 8.01 -0.14
C TYR A 463 19.91 6.50 -0.19
N HIS A 464 20.82 5.74 0.37
CA HIS A 464 20.73 4.30 0.51
C HIS A 464 20.75 3.93 1.98
N TRP A 465 19.61 3.47 2.49
CA TRP A 465 19.44 3.01 3.86
C TRP A 465 19.90 1.56 3.99
N ARG A 466 20.91 1.33 4.83
CA ARG A 466 21.47 -0.01 5.03
C ARG A 466 20.59 -0.84 5.94
N SER A 467 20.27 -2.03 5.49
CA SER A 467 19.52 -3.01 6.25
C SER A 467 20.48 -4.03 6.83
N THR A 468 20.80 -3.87 8.11
CA THR A 468 21.54 -4.84 8.93
C THR A 468 20.56 -5.59 9.84
N LYS A 469 21.01 -6.69 10.45
CA LYS A 469 20.17 -7.49 11.36
C LYS A 469 19.64 -6.70 12.56
N ASN A 470 20.36 -5.67 12.98
CA ASN A 470 20.04 -4.83 14.14
C ASN A 470 19.43 -3.46 13.76
N SER A 471 19.25 -3.18 12.48
CA SER A 471 18.73 -1.91 11.97
C SER A 471 17.21 -1.81 12.12
N THR A 472 16.70 -0.61 12.40
CA THR A 472 15.26 -0.27 12.27
C THR A 472 14.72 -0.49 10.87
N ALA A 473 15.58 -0.52 9.85
CA ALA A 473 15.24 -0.87 8.48
C ALA A 473 14.66 -2.29 8.33
N THR A 474 14.95 -3.18 9.28
CA THR A 474 14.55 -4.59 9.22
C THR A 474 13.24 -4.86 9.95
N SER A 475 13.03 -4.29 11.14
CA SER A 475 11.76 -4.40 11.89
C SER A 475 11.64 -3.32 12.97
N LEU A 476 10.48 -2.68 13.08
CA LEU A 476 10.14 -1.77 14.20
C LEU A 476 9.83 -2.54 15.49
N SER A 477 9.49 -3.83 15.40
CA SER A 477 9.14 -4.67 16.55
C SER A 477 10.33 -4.89 17.52
N THR A 478 11.57 -4.69 17.06
CA THR A 478 12.77 -4.84 17.90
C THR A 478 13.00 -3.67 18.84
N LYS A 479 12.30 -2.52 18.65
CA LYS A 479 12.48 -1.29 19.45
C LYS A 479 11.13 -0.80 19.99
N ASN A 480 10.64 -1.41 21.06
CA ASN A 480 9.33 -1.11 21.68
C ASN A 480 9.10 0.37 22.04
N TYR A 481 10.15 1.18 22.11
CA TYR A 481 10.06 2.61 22.44
C TYR A 481 9.74 3.51 21.23
N VAL A 482 9.89 3.05 19.99
CA VAL A 482 9.70 3.88 18.78
C VAL A 482 8.26 4.32 18.64
N ILE A 483 7.30 3.39 18.74
CA ILE A 483 5.88 3.67 18.54
C ILE A 483 5.32 4.69 19.55
N PRO A 484 5.56 4.57 20.87
CA PRO A 484 5.14 5.60 21.83
C PRO A 484 5.75 6.98 21.54
N ARG A 485 7.00 7.04 21.09
CA ARG A 485 7.68 8.31 20.74
C ARG A 485 7.09 8.92 19.45
N SER A 486 6.83 8.10 18.43
CA SER A 486 6.13 8.53 17.22
C SER A 486 4.73 9.10 17.53
N LEU A 487 3.97 8.41 18.37
CA LEU A 487 2.67 8.86 18.84
C LEU A 487 2.76 10.21 19.58
N ARG A 488 3.75 10.35 20.45
CA ARG A 488 4.03 11.61 21.15
C ARG A 488 4.41 12.73 20.18
N SER A 489 5.25 12.46 19.17
CA SER A 489 5.66 13.45 18.16
C SER A 489 4.46 14.06 17.45
N VAL A 490 3.51 13.22 17.00
CA VAL A 490 2.31 13.68 16.30
C VAL A 490 1.34 14.39 17.25
N ASN A 491 1.09 13.88 18.46
CA ASN A 491 0.22 14.56 19.43
C ASN A 491 0.79 15.93 19.87
N ASP A 492 2.11 16.03 20.05
CA ASP A 492 2.78 17.30 20.33
C ASP A 492 2.61 18.28 19.14
N ALA A 493 2.70 17.80 17.90
CA ALA A 493 2.45 18.61 16.70
C ALA A 493 1.01 19.14 16.66
N LEU A 494 0.02 18.28 16.87
CA LEU A 494 -1.40 18.66 16.92
C LEU A 494 -1.65 19.73 18.00
N LYS A 495 -1.03 19.56 19.20
CA LYS A 495 -1.14 20.52 20.29
C LYS A 495 -0.52 21.88 19.93
N ARG A 496 0.70 21.92 19.34
CA ARG A 496 1.36 23.15 18.90
C ARG A 496 0.54 23.90 17.85
N ARG A 497 -0.04 23.16 16.90
CA ARG A 497 -0.93 23.70 15.85
C ARG A 497 -2.30 24.12 16.38
N LYS A 498 -2.59 23.88 17.67
CA LYS A 498 -3.90 24.14 18.31
C LYS A 498 -5.07 23.43 17.57
N VAL A 499 -4.79 22.27 16.98
CA VAL A 499 -5.79 21.47 16.30
C VAL A 499 -6.51 20.59 17.32
N ASN A 500 -7.84 20.60 17.28
CA ASN A 500 -8.67 19.73 18.13
C ASN A 500 -8.69 18.31 17.55
N ALA A 501 -7.63 17.58 17.82
CA ALA A 501 -7.44 16.21 17.33
C ALA A 501 -6.54 15.41 18.26
N SER A 502 -6.59 14.08 18.15
CA SER A 502 -5.72 13.15 18.86
C SER A 502 -5.24 12.04 17.95
N ALA A 503 -4.00 11.61 18.11
CA ALA A 503 -3.45 10.50 17.36
C ALA A 503 -3.52 9.20 18.16
N THR A 504 -3.77 8.09 17.48
CA THR A 504 -3.72 6.72 17.99
C THR A 504 -2.86 5.84 17.09
N VAL A 505 -2.44 4.69 17.59
CA VAL A 505 -1.69 3.72 16.80
C VAL A 505 -2.66 2.93 15.92
N ALA A 506 -2.55 3.10 14.60
CA ALA A 506 -3.38 2.38 13.64
C ALA A 506 -2.84 0.98 13.32
N ASP A 507 -1.51 0.85 13.30
CA ASP A 507 -0.82 -0.43 13.06
C ASP A 507 0.45 -0.50 13.92
N ARG A 508 0.45 -1.40 14.89
CA ARG A 508 1.60 -1.61 15.80
C ARG A 508 2.78 -2.25 15.09
N THR A 509 2.56 -3.05 14.06
CA THR A 509 3.64 -3.74 13.34
C THR A 509 4.49 -2.76 12.55
N ASN A 510 3.84 -1.80 11.89
CA ASN A 510 4.49 -0.83 11.01
C ASN A 510 4.62 0.57 11.62
N GLY A 511 4.05 0.80 12.81
CA GLY A 511 4.13 2.07 13.53
C GLY A 511 3.32 3.21 12.91
N TYR A 512 2.28 2.88 12.11
CA TYR A 512 1.41 3.92 11.52
C TYR A 512 0.43 4.46 12.53
N LEU A 513 0.11 5.74 12.36
CA LEU A 513 -0.79 6.46 13.23
C LEU A 513 -2.07 6.84 12.48
N ARG A 514 -3.17 6.91 13.23
CA ARG A 514 -4.41 7.52 12.80
C ARG A 514 -4.65 8.78 13.63
N VAL A 515 -4.88 9.90 12.97
CA VAL A 515 -5.30 11.14 13.63
C VAL A 515 -6.81 11.25 13.59
N HIS A 516 -7.43 11.36 14.74
CA HIS A 516 -8.86 11.59 14.92
C HIS A 516 -9.08 13.09 15.09
N PHE A 517 -9.61 13.75 14.08
CA PHE A 517 -10.03 15.14 14.15
C PHE A 517 -11.41 15.20 14.78
N HIS A 518 -11.57 16.00 15.83
CA HIS A 518 -12.84 16.10 16.55
C HIS A 518 -13.77 17.10 15.86
N ILE A 519 -14.99 16.65 15.56
CA ILE A 519 -16.03 17.47 14.98
C ILE A 519 -16.42 18.58 16.00
N PRO A 520 -16.65 19.82 15.56
CA PRO A 520 -17.10 20.90 16.43
C PRO A 520 -18.39 20.55 17.21
N LYS A 521 -18.56 21.09 18.41
CA LYS A 521 -19.78 20.87 19.23
C LYS A 521 -21.06 21.24 18.48
N LYS A 522 -21.05 22.35 17.72
CA LYS A 522 -22.10 22.66 16.75
C LYS A 522 -21.77 21.85 15.47
N THR A 523 -22.33 20.67 15.39
CA THR A 523 -22.14 19.78 14.24
C THR A 523 -22.70 20.42 12.98
N PRO A 524 -21.91 20.50 11.87
CA PRO A 524 -22.41 21.03 10.61
C PRO A 524 -23.50 20.11 10.03
N ARG A 525 -24.47 20.68 9.35
CA ARG A 525 -25.47 19.89 8.64
C ARG A 525 -24.89 19.38 7.32
N VAL A 526 -25.12 18.10 7.03
CA VAL A 526 -24.70 17.46 5.79
C VAL A 526 -25.90 17.20 4.88
N SER A 527 -25.84 17.67 3.63
CA SER A 527 -26.82 17.30 2.61
C SER A 527 -26.26 16.18 1.75
N ILE A 528 -26.85 14.99 1.87
CA ILE A 528 -26.50 13.82 1.06
C ILE A 528 -27.35 13.87 -0.21
N LEU A 529 -26.69 14.06 -1.37
CA LEU A 529 -27.31 14.20 -2.67
C LEU A 529 -27.15 12.91 -3.46
N ILE A 530 -28.26 12.27 -3.84
CA ILE A 530 -28.26 10.99 -4.54
C ILE A 530 -29.04 11.12 -5.85
N PRO A 531 -28.37 11.33 -7.00
CA PRO A 531 -29.04 11.28 -8.29
C PRO A 531 -29.49 9.84 -8.60
N THR A 532 -30.74 9.67 -9.00
CA THR A 532 -31.31 8.35 -9.23
C THR A 532 -32.36 8.36 -10.33
N LYS A 533 -32.52 7.20 -11.00
CA LYS A 533 -33.61 6.91 -11.94
C LYS A 533 -33.87 5.42 -11.90
N ASP A 534 -35.14 5.02 -11.66
CA ASP A 534 -35.53 3.60 -11.65
C ASP A 534 -34.62 2.74 -10.68
N HIS A 535 -34.20 1.52 -11.06
CA HIS A 535 -33.27 0.65 -10.34
C HIS A 535 -33.60 0.44 -8.85
N PHE A 536 -34.82 -0.04 -8.58
CA PHE A 536 -35.37 -0.24 -7.23
C PHE A 536 -34.37 -0.87 -6.24
N GLU A 537 -33.75 -1.98 -6.63
CA GLU A 537 -32.84 -2.75 -5.75
C GLU A 537 -31.59 -1.96 -5.35
N LEU A 538 -31.07 -1.12 -6.23
CA LEU A 538 -29.88 -0.30 -5.98
C LEU A 538 -30.22 0.86 -5.03
N ILE A 539 -31.23 1.65 -5.37
CA ILE A 539 -31.60 2.82 -4.55
C ILE A 539 -32.08 2.42 -3.18
N THR A 540 -32.82 1.31 -3.05
CA THR A 540 -33.27 0.78 -1.76
C THR A 540 -32.07 0.39 -0.91
N ARG A 541 -31.13 -0.38 -1.46
CA ARG A 541 -29.90 -0.76 -0.74
C ARG A 541 -29.08 0.47 -0.32
N CYS A 542 -28.92 1.44 -1.20
CA CYS A 542 -28.19 2.66 -0.92
C CYS A 542 -28.82 3.41 0.26
N VAL A 543 -30.10 3.73 0.17
CA VAL A 543 -30.82 4.49 1.22
C VAL A 543 -30.87 3.71 2.54
N GLU A 544 -31.23 2.44 2.53
CA GLU A 544 -31.33 1.62 3.75
C GLU A 544 -29.97 1.44 4.43
N SER A 545 -28.87 1.27 3.66
CA SER A 545 -27.53 1.20 4.23
C SER A 545 -27.10 2.53 4.86
N ILE A 546 -27.42 3.67 4.23
CA ILE A 546 -27.16 4.99 4.82
C ILE A 546 -27.95 5.17 6.11
N LEU A 547 -29.25 4.89 6.12
CA LEU A 547 -30.11 5.05 7.29
C LEU A 547 -29.66 4.15 8.45
N SER A 548 -29.24 2.91 8.17
CA SER A 548 -28.88 1.94 9.20
C SER A 548 -27.43 2.06 9.70
N LYS A 549 -26.52 2.62 8.88
CA LYS A 549 -25.08 2.66 9.17
C LYS A 549 -24.51 4.05 9.44
N THR A 550 -25.33 5.10 9.40
CA THR A 550 -24.84 6.47 9.63
C THR A 550 -25.08 6.90 11.06
N HIS A 551 -24.06 6.88 11.91
CA HIS A 551 -24.14 7.38 13.29
C HIS A 551 -24.15 8.91 13.37
N TYR A 552 -23.66 9.62 12.37
CA TYR A 552 -23.72 11.07 12.30
C TYR A 552 -25.17 11.54 12.16
N SER A 553 -25.71 12.28 13.13
CA SER A 553 -27.14 12.55 13.22
C SER A 553 -27.63 13.81 12.47
N ASN A 554 -26.74 14.79 12.22
CA ASN A 554 -27.14 16.06 11.60
C ASN A 554 -27.00 16.03 10.07
N TYR A 555 -27.83 15.23 9.41
CA TYR A 555 -27.87 15.17 7.94
C TYR A 555 -29.30 15.22 7.39
N GLU A 556 -29.41 15.58 6.14
CA GLU A 556 -30.58 15.36 5.30
C GLU A 556 -30.18 14.53 4.07
N LEU A 557 -31.11 13.73 3.57
CA LEU A 557 -30.99 12.93 2.37
C LEU A 557 -31.89 13.50 1.28
N ILE A 558 -31.33 13.89 0.16
CA ILE A 558 -32.06 14.43 -0.99
C ILE A 558 -31.89 13.48 -2.17
N LEU A 559 -32.97 12.78 -2.52
CA LEU A 559 -33.04 11.97 -3.72
C LEU A 559 -33.35 12.86 -4.91
N LEU A 560 -32.45 12.90 -5.90
CA LEU A 560 -32.58 13.66 -7.14
C LEU A 560 -33.18 12.75 -8.22
N ASP A 561 -34.51 12.68 -8.29
CA ASP A 561 -35.24 11.78 -9.16
C ASP A 561 -35.26 12.30 -10.61
N ASN A 562 -34.48 11.68 -11.48
CA ASN A 562 -34.41 12.01 -12.92
C ASN A 562 -35.42 11.22 -13.73
N ASP A 563 -36.73 11.53 -13.52
CA ASP A 563 -37.86 10.91 -14.25
C ASP A 563 -37.97 9.38 -14.06
N THR A 564 -38.07 8.93 -12.81
CA THR A 564 -38.34 7.53 -12.49
C THR A 564 -39.70 7.11 -12.99
N THR A 565 -39.78 5.96 -13.70
CA THR A 565 -40.99 5.34 -14.23
C THR A 565 -41.34 4.00 -13.58
N CYS A 566 -40.39 3.37 -12.91
CA CYS A 566 -40.55 2.11 -12.21
C CYS A 566 -41.54 2.25 -11.03
N LYS A 567 -42.70 1.59 -11.13
CA LYS A 567 -43.76 1.64 -10.08
C LYS A 567 -43.23 1.25 -8.69
N ARG A 568 -42.38 0.22 -8.60
CA ARG A 568 -41.81 -0.21 -7.31
C ARG A 568 -40.92 0.89 -6.68
N THR A 569 -40.14 1.58 -7.50
CA THR A 569 -39.29 2.68 -7.04
C THR A 569 -40.15 3.87 -6.58
N LEU A 570 -41.20 4.23 -7.31
CA LEU A 570 -42.12 5.30 -6.93
C LEU A 570 -42.88 4.98 -5.64
N GLN A 571 -43.32 3.74 -5.43
CA GLN A 571 -43.92 3.29 -4.17
C GLN A 571 -42.91 3.38 -3.00
N TYR A 572 -41.67 3.01 -3.24
CA TYR A 572 -40.62 3.15 -2.23
C TYR A 572 -40.36 4.61 -1.89
N PHE A 573 -40.31 5.50 -2.88
CA PHE A 573 -40.16 6.95 -2.68
C PHE A 573 -41.29 7.50 -1.79
N SER A 574 -42.52 7.19 -2.10
CA SER A 574 -43.67 7.61 -1.29
C SER A 574 -43.61 7.11 0.16
N LYS A 575 -43.02 5.93 0.38
CA LYS A 575 -42.84 5.38 1.73
C LYS A 575 -41.74 6.13 2.53
N ILE A 576 -40.58 6.40 1.91
CA ILE A 576 -39.45 7.01 2.63
C ILE A 576 -39.59 8.53 2.79
N GLU A 577 -40.37 9.19 1.94
CA GLU A 577 -40.62 10.63 2.03
C GLU A 577 -41.31 11.02 3.35
N SER A 578 -41.97 10.07 4.03
CA SER A 578 -42.52 10.28 5.39
C SER A 578 -41.44 10.39 6.50
N ILE A 579 -40.19 10.10 6.22
CA ILE A 579 -39.06 10.20 7.15
C ILE A 579 -38.55 11.64 7.16
N ASN A 580 -38.55 12.29 8.32
CA ASN A 580 -38.34 13.74 8.49
C ASN A 580 -37.07 14.33 7.84
N ASN A 581 -36.01 13.55 7.62
CA ASN A 581 -34.78 14.03 7.05
C ASN A 581 -34.55 13.56 5.60
N ILE A 582 -35.62 13.04 4.94
CA ILE A 582 -35.57 12.60 3.52
C ILE A 582 -36.49 13.51 2.70
N SER A 583 -36.02 13.91 1.53
CA SER A 583 -36.80 14.63 0.52
C SER A 583 -36.50 14.09 -0.88
N ILE A 584 -37.49 14.15 -1.73
CA ILE A 584 -37.39 13.73 -3.12
C ILE A 584 -37.61 14.91 -4.03
N ARG A 585 -36.59 15.26 -4.83
CA ARG A 585 -36.66 16.32 -5.81
C ARG A 585 -36.74 15.75 -7.21
N LYS A 586 -37.88 15.94 -7.86
CA LYS A 586 -38.06 15.53 -9.26
C LYS A 586 -37.35 16.50 -10.20
N ILE A 587 -36.53 15.96 -11.13
CA ILE A 587 -35.74 16.70 -12.10
C ILE A 587 -35.96 16.07 -13.47
N SER A 588 -36.73 16.79 -14.34
CA SER A 588 -37.06 16.33 -15.69
C SER A 588 -36.05 16.90 -16.69
N CYS A 589 -34.99 16.15 -17.00
CA CYS A 589 -34.00 16.50 -17.99
C CYS A 589 -33.31 15.25 -18.58
N PRO A 590 -32.69 15.35 -19.77
CA PRO A 590 -31.77 14.33 -20.23
C PRO A 590 -30.66 14.12 -19.21
N PHE A 591 -30.26 12.86 -18.99
CA PHE A 591 -29.29 12.53 -17.94
C PHE A 591 -27.99 13.33 -18.08
N ASN A 592 -27.72 14.15 -17.08
CA ASN A 592 -26.52 14.96 -16.91
C ASN A 592 -26.18 14.99 -15.41
N TYR A 593 -25.21 14.17 -15.03
CA TYR A 593 -24.82 14.03 -13.62
C TYR A 593 -24.43 15.38 -12.99
N SER A 594 -23.66 16.19 -13.72
CA SER A 594 -23.21 17.51 -13.27
C SER A 594 -24.38 18.45 -13.02
N TYR A 595 -25.31 18.56 -13.96
CA TYR A 595 -26.49 19.42 -13.87
C TYR A 595 -27.44 19.00 -12.73
N ILE A 596 -27.72 17.70 -12.65
CA ILE A 596 -28.61 17.14 -11.61
C ILE A 596 -28.07 17.43 -10.21
N ASN A 597 -26.76 17.24 -9.99
CA ASN A 597 -26.15 17.53 -8.69
C ASN A 597 -26.07 19.03 -8.41
N ASN A 598 -25.79 19.89 -9.39
CA ASN A 598 -25.81 21.34 -9.22
C ASN A 598 -27.22 21.82 -8.76
N LEU A 599 -28.29 21.34 -9.40
CA LEU A 599 -29.67 21.59 -8.95
C LEU A 599 -29.94 21.06 -7.53
N GLY A 600 -29.37 19.89 -7.21
CA GLY A 600 -29.45 19.33 -5.85
C GLY A 600 -28.86 20.24 -4.81
N VAL A 601 -27.71 20.85 -5.10
CA VAL A 601 -27.04 21.80 -4.22
C VAL A 601 -27.87 23.07 -3.96
N GLU A 602 -28.60 23.56 -4.97
CA GLU A 602 -29.49 24.72 -4.79
C GLU A 602 -30.60 24.44 -3.75
N SER A 603 -31.10 23.23 -3.70
CA SER A 603 -32.17 22.81 -2.76
C SER A 603 -31.66 22.29 -1.43
N SER A 604 -30.35 22.14 -1.26
CA SER A 604 -29.75 21.64 -0.03
C SER A 604 -29.67 22.73 1.07
N SER A 605 -29.81 22.32 2.32
CA SER A 605 -29.69 23.22 3.49
C SER A 605 -28.42 23.01 4.30
N GLY A 606 -27.62 21.98 3.97
CA GLY A 606 -26.41 21.62 4.67
C GLY A 606 -25.22 22.53 4.40
N ASP A 607 -24.36 22.67 5.40
CA ASP A 607 -23.09 23.37 5.30
C ASP A 607 -22.06 22.56 4.48
N ILE A 608 -22.23 21.21 4.52
CA ILE A 608 -21.40 20.25 3.80
C ILE A 608 -22.28 19.47 2.82
N LEU A 609 -21.79 19.31 1.59
CA LEU A 609 -22.41 18.50 0.55
C LEU A 609 -21.75 17.12 0.53
N ALA A 610 -22.55 16.07 0.46
CA ALA A 610 -22.12 14.71 0.22
C ALA A 610 -22.72 14.21 -1.09
N PHE A 611 -21.90 14.12 -2.14
CA PHE A 611 -22.29 13.50 -3.40
C PHE A 611 -22.15 11.99 -3.27
N VAL A 612 -23.23 11.25 -3.47
CA VAL A 612 -23.29 9.80 -3.31
C VAL A 612 -24.05 9.18 -4.50
N ASN A 613 -23.44 8.22 -5.17
CA ASN A 613 -24.14 7.50 -6.24
C ASN A 613 -25.21 6.57 -5.69
N ASN A 614 -26.28 6.33 -6.46
CA ASN A 614 -27.37 5.44 -6.06
C ASN A 614 -27.01 3.94 -5.98
N ASP A 615 -25.81 3.57 -6.38
CA ASP A 615 -25.25 2.22 -6.31
C ASP A 615 -24.13 2.08 -5.24
N ILE A 616 -24.09 3.00 -4.30
CA ILE A 616 -23.24 2.95 -3.10
C ILE A 616 -23.97 2.21 -1.97
N GLU A 617 -23.24 1.42 -1.20
CA GLU A 617 -23.69 0.75 0.03
C GLU A 617 -22.73 1.07 1.16
N ALA A 618 -23.22 1.71 2.23
CA ALA A 618 -22.41 2.01 3.41
C ALA A 618 -22.06 0.72 4.16
N ILE A 619 -20.76 0.55 4.51
CA ILE A 619 -20.24 -0.62 5.25
C ILE A 619 -19.86 -0.21 6.68
N SER A 620 -19.01 0.81 6.84
CA SER A 620 -18.62 1.30 8.16
C SER A 620 -19.70 2.21 8.76
N GLU A 621 -19.95 2.03 10.04
CA GLU A 621 -21.05 2.73 10.75
C GLU A 621 -20.77 4.24 10.96
N ASP A 622 -19.53 4.62 11.01
CA ASP A 622 -19.11 6.04 11.18
C ASP A 622 -18.52 6.64 9.90
N TRP A 623 -18.90 6.13 8.72
CA TRP A 623 -18.33 6.60 7.45
C TRP A 623 -18.51 8.11 7.25
N LEU A 624 -19.70 8.63 7.60
CA LEU A 624 -20.02 10.04 7.42
C LEU A 624 -19.29 10.92 8.45
N GLY A 625 -19.29 10.49 9.73
CA GLY A 625 -18.57 11.18 10.80
C GLY A 625 -17.07 11.28 10.52
N GLU A 626 -16.45 10.19 10.06
CA GLU A 626 -15.04 10.18 9.61
C GLU A 626 -14.81 11.21 8.51
N MET A 627 -15.62 11.24 7.46
CA MET A 627 -15.45 12.18 6.35
C MET A 627 -15.71 13.62 6.77
N VAL A 628 -16.73 13.86 7.61
CA VAL A 628 -17.04 15.20 8.15
C VAL A 628 -15.91 15.72 9.02
N SER A 629 -15.28 14.86 9.83
CA SER A 629 -14.15 15.25 10.69
C SER A 629 -12.98 15.86 9.89
N HIS A 630 -12.82 15.44 8.65
CA HIS A 630 -11.85 16.01 7.73
C HIS A 630 -12.42 17.23 6.96
N ALA A 631 -13.68 17.17 6.51
CA ALA A 631 -14.28 18.24 5.71
C ALA A 631 -14.44 19.57 6.45
N VAL A 632 -14.52 19.56 7.79
CA VAL A 632 -14.59 20.79 8.62
C VAL A 632 -13.24 21.48 8.80
N ARG A 633 -12.15 20.91 8.33
CA ARG A 633 -10.82 21.50 8.42
C ARG A 633 -10.66 22.56 7.34
N PRO A 634 -10.23 23.80 7.71
CA PRO A 634 -10.24 24.94 6.78
C PRO A 634 -9.34 24.78 5.58
N GLU A 635 -8.33 23.92 5.66
CA GLU A 635 -7.39 23.64 4.56
C GLU A 635 -7.88 22.53 3.62
N ILE A 636 -8.96 21.81 3.98
CA ILE A 636 -9.46 20.68 3.19
C ILE A 636 -10.59 21.11 2.27
N GLY A 637 -10.52 20.68 1.02
CA GLY A 637 -11.56 20.83 0.02
C GLY A 637 -12.44 19.60 -0.11
N CYS A 638 -12.09 18.69 -1.01
CA CYS A 638 -12.83 17.45 -1.21
C CYS A 638 -12.30 16.31 -0.32
N VAL A 639 -13.22 15.56 0.30
CA VAL A 639 -12.90 14.35 1.07
C VAL A 639 -13.49 13.13 0.37
N GLY A 640 -12.65 12.16 0.03
CA GLY A 640 -13.04 10.89 -0.58
C GLY A 640 -12.95 9.72 0.37
N SER A 641 -13.87 8.78 0.21
CA SER A 641 -13.94 7.52 0.97
C SER A 641 -13.17 6.38 0.28
N LYS A 642 -12.97 5.27 0.99
CA LYS A 642 -12.49 4.01 0.40
C LYS A 642 -13.68 3.24 -0.17
N LEU A 643 -13.65 2.98 -1.50
CA LEU A 643 -14.70 2.22 -2.15
C LEU A 643 -14.18 0.83 -2.56
N LEU A 644 -15.02 -0.18 -2.32
CA LEU A 644 -14.78 -1.56 -2.73
C LEU A 644 -15.77 -1.98 -3.80
N TYR A 645 -15.33 -2.88 -4.67
CA TYR A 645 -16.22 -3.68 -5.49
C TYR A 645 -16.96 -4.75 -4.66
N PRO A 646 -18.08 -5.31 -5.15
CA PRO A 646 -18.80 -6.39 -4.46
C PRO A 646 -17.96 -7.64 -4.17
N ASP A 647 -16.86 -7.84 -4.90
CA ASP A 647 -15.90 -8.93 -4.69
C ASP A 647 -14.77 -8.61 -3.67
N ASN A 648 -14.95 -7.53 -2.88
CA ASN A 648 -13.98 -7.04 -1.90
C ASN A 648 -12.63 -6.58 -2.47
N HIS A 649 -12.56 -6.19 -3.74
CA HIS A 649 -11.40 -5.53 -4.29
C HIS A 649 -11.54 -4.00 -4.24
N ILE A 650 -10.41 -3.30 -4.19
CA ILE A 650 -10.38 -1.82 -4.19
C ILE A 650 -10.95 -1.30 -5.52
N GLN A 651 -11.96 -0.46 -5.44
CA GLN A 651 -12.47 0.32 -6.54
C GLN A 651 -11.84 1.72 -6.53
N HIS A 652 -11.84 2.38 -5.35
CA HIS A 652 -11.28 3.72 -5.17
C HIS A 652 -10.42 3.81 -3.90
N ALA A 653 -9.20 4.32 -4.09
CA ALA A 653 -8.26 4.70 -3.02
C ALA A 653 -7.45 5.93 -3.45
N GLY A 654 -8.16 6.98 -3.84
CA GLY A 654 -7.59 8.18 -4.48
C GLY A 654 -7.46 8.03 -6.00
N VAL A 655 -7.38 9.15 -6.68
CA VAL A 655 -7.22 9.25 -8.14
C VAL A 655 -5.93 9.96 -8.46
N VAL A 656 -5.16 9.38 -9.38
CA VAL A 656 -3.87 9.90 -9.86
C VAL A 656 -4.04 10.54 -11.23
N LEU A 657 -3.61 11.80 -11.37
CA LEU A 657 -3.59 12.50 -12.64
C LEU A 657 -2.58 11.90 -13.61
N GLY A 658 -2.92 11.88 -14.89
CA GLY A 658 -2.07 11.35 -15.97
C GLY A 658 -2.22 9.85 -16.24
N ILE A 659 -2.77 9.03 -15.33
CA ILE A 659 -3.09 7.63 -15.62
C ILE A 659 -4.13 7.56 -16.73
N GLY A 660 -3.92 6.71 -17.75
CA GLY A 660 -4.82 6.61 -18.92
C GLY A 660 -4.89 7.87 -19.80
N GLY A 661 -4.04 8.88 -19.47
CA GLY A 661 -3.91 10.13 -20.20
C GLY A 661 -4.78 11.29 -19.66
N ILE A 662 -5.62 11.05 -18.63
CA ILE A 662 -6.32 12.08 -17.85
C ILE A 662 -6.17 11.79 -16.36
N ALA A 663 -6.84 10.74 -15.86
CA ALA A 663 -6.82 10.35 -14.47
C ALA A 663 -7.26 8.87 -14.32
N GLY A 664 -6.77 8.19 -13.29
CA GLY A 664 -7.15 6.81 -12.98
C GLY A 664 -7.07 6.53 -11.49
N HIS A 665 -7.82 5.53 -11.03
CA HIS A 665 -7.85 5.14 -9.63
C HIS A 665 -6.53 4.49 -9.22
N GLY A 666 -5.95 4.96 -8.12
CA GLY A 666 -4.74 4.35 -7.57
C GLY A 666 -5.02 2.97 -6.96
N GLN A 667 -4.18 1.98 -7.29
CA GLN A 667 -4.24 0.62 -6.74
C GLN A 667 -5.59 -0.11 -6.93
N LYS A 668 -6.31 0.23 -8.01
CA LYS A 668 -7.58 -0.40 -8.42
C LYS A 668 -7.42 -1.92 -8.57
N HIS A 669 -8.43 -2.68 -8.16
CA HIS A 669 -8.45 -4.15 -8.15
C HIS A 669 -7.45 -4.83 -7.20
N PHE A 670 -6.83 -4.10 -6.27
CA PHE A 670 -6.12 -4.73 -5.16
C PHE A 670 -7.12 -5.30 -4.16
N PRO A 671 -6.82 -6.44 -3.50
CA PRO A 671 -7.67 -6.94 -2.42
C PRO A 671 -7.83 -5.89 -1.31
N SER A 672 -9.00 -5.81 -0.67
CA SER A 672 -9.31 -4.78 0.35
C SER A 672 -8.36 -4.79 1.55
N TRP A 673 -7.80 -5.96 1.87
CA TRP A 673 -6.85 -6.17 2.95
C TRP A 673 -5.41 -5.76 2.60
N ASN A 674 -5.09 -5.55 1.31
CA ASN A 674 -3.75 -5.20 0.86
C ASN A 674 -3.32 -3.83 1.42
N ASP A 675 -2.06 -3.74 1.84
CA ASP A 675 -1.52 -2.49 2.40
C ASP A 675 -1.19 -1.45 1.32
N GLY A 676 -1.04 -1.89 0.08
CA GLY A 676 -0.66 -1.03 -1.04
C GLY A 676 0.82 -0.62 -1.04
N TYR A 677 1.14 0.33 -1.90
CA TYR A 677 2.49 0.87 -2.01
C TYR A 677 2.88 1.61 -0.73
N LYS A 678 3.88 1.11 0.01
CA LYS A 678 4.33 1.70 1.28
C LYS A 678 3.17 1.98 2.25
N HIS A 679 2.23 1.02 2.31
CA HIS A 679 1.04 1.01 3.19
C HIS A 679 0.01 2.13 2.94
N ARG A 680 0.08 2.78 1.79
CA ARG A 680 -0.79 3.90 1.44
C ARG A 680 -2.28 3.55 1.31
N LEU A 681 -2.68 2.27 1.32
CA LEU A 681 -4.08 1.83 1.38
C LEU A 681 -4.66 1.76 2.80
N LYS A 682 -3.84 2.02 3.84
CA LYS A 682 -4.22 1.92 5.26
C LYS A 682 -4.19 3.24 6.03
N ILE A 683 -3.71 4.32 5.42
CA ILE A 683 -3.46 5.60 6.10
C ILE A 683 -4.06 6.77 5.33
N VAL A 684 -4.48 7.80 6.08
CA VAL A 684 -5.00 9.05 5.53
C VAL A 684 -3.90 9.79 4.76
N GLN A 685 -4.26 10.38 3.62
CA GLN A 685 -3.32 11.13 2.79
C GLN A 685 -4.02 12.09 1.83
N ASN A 686 -3.27 13.06 1.33
CA ASN A 686 -3.77 13.98 0.31
C ASN A 686 -3.57 13.39 -1.09
N TYR A 687 -4.57 13.57 -1.93
CA TYR A 687 -4.55 13.29 -3.36
C TYR A 687 -4.94 14.53 -4.15
N GLU A 688 -4.58 14.61 -5.42
CA GLU A 688 -5.08 15.69 -6.28
C GLU A 688 -6.57 15.54 -6.55
N VAL A 689 -7.06 14.31 -6.63
CA VAL A 689 -8.45 14.01 -6.98
C VAL A 689 -9.01 12.85 -6.15
N VAL A 690 -10.29 12.97 -5.79
CA VAL A 690 -11.14 11.90 -5.25
C VAL A 690 -12.42 11.78 -6.06
N THR A 691 -13.08 10.62 -6.05
CA THR A 691 -14.26 10.39 -6.90
C THR A 691 -15.56 10.90 -6.27
N ALA A 692 -16.43 11.49 -7.06
CA ALA A 692 -17.76 11.90 -6.65
C ALA A 692 -18.76 10.73 -6.47
N ALA A 693 -18.32 9.48 -6.65
CA ALA A 693 -19.15 8.34 -6.29
C ALA A 693 -19.49 8.32 -4.77
N CYS A 694 -18.55 8.79 -3.91
CA CYS A 694 -18.82 9.19 -2.51
C CYS A 694 -17.79 10.24 -2.11
N MET A 695 -18.18 11.52 -2.11
CA MET A 695 -17.30 12.67 -1.87
C MET A 695 -18.00 13.73 -1.02
N LEU A 696 -17.29 14.27 -0.02
CA LEU A 696 -17.73 15.43 0.73
C LEU A 696 -16.96 16.69 0.31
N VAL A 697 -17.66 17.84 0.34
CA VAL A 697 -17.05 19.17 0.18
C VAL A 697 -17.91 20.21 0.91
N GLU A 698 -17.30 21.22 1.53
CA GLU A 698 -18.07 22.34 2.06
C GLU A 698 -18.86 23.08 0.94
N LYS A 699 -20.14 23.39 1.18
CA LYS A 699 -21.02 24.06 0.21
C LYS A 699 -20.42 25.38 -0.30
N LYS A 700 -19.83 26.17 0.60
CA LYS A 700 -19.15 27.43 0.23
C LYS A 700 -17.97 27.22 -0.72
N ILE A 701 -17.18 26.14 -0.58
CA ILE A 701 -16.07 25.83 -1.46
C ILE A 701 -16.60 25.39 -2.83
N PHE A 702 -17.60 24.50 -2.84
CA PHE A 702 -18.26 24.07 -4.08
C PHE A 702 -18.80 25.23 -4.90
N GLN A 703 -19.51 26.16 -4.23
CA GLN A 703 -20.05 27.36 -4.87
C GLN A 703 -18.94 28.33 -5.36
N LYS A 704 -17.89 28.53 -4.56
CA LYS A 704 -16.75 29.37 -4.91
C LYS A 704 -16.07 28.95 -6.20
N VAL A 705 -15.94 27.64 -6.43
CA VAL A 705 -15.29 27.11 -7.64
C VAL A 705 -16.27 26.90 -8.82
N GLY A 706 -17.54 27.31 -8.65
CA GLY A 706 -18.56 27.24 -9.71
C GLY A 706 -19.15 25.84 -9.92
N GLY A 707 -19.14 24.97 -8.90
CA GLY A 707 -19.77 23.64 -8.95
C GLY A 707 -19.21 22.70 -10.02
N PHE A 708 -20.01 21.73 -10.47
CA PHE A 708 -19.66 20.87 -11.59
C PHE A 708 -19.84 21.59 -12.92
N ASP A 709 -18.99 21.30 -13.92
CA ASP A 709 -19.10 21.82 -15.29
C ASP A 709 -20.19 21.01 -16.05
N GLU A 710 -21.42 21.50 -16.00
CA GLU A 710 -22.58 20.82 -16.57
C GLU A 710 -22.71 20.94 -18.10
N GLU A 711 -21.98 21.85 -18.71
CA GLU A 711 -21.96 22.04 -20.15
C GLU A 711 -21.00 21.08 -20.84
N ASN A 712 -19.76 21.01 -20.34
CA ASN A 712 -18.68 20.31 -21.00
C ASN A 712 -18.37 18.92 -20.39
N LEU A 713 -18.69 18.70 -19.10
CA LEU A 713 -18.40 17.47 -18.36
C LEU A 713 -19.68 16.90 -17.75
N LYS A 714 -20.59 16.49 -18.61
CA LYS A 714 -21.92 16.05 -18.19
C LYS A 714 -21.92 14.79 -17.33
N ILE A 715 -20.95 13.89 -17.57
CA ILE A 715 -20.93 12.58 -16.93
C ILE A 715 -19.51 12.16 -16.51
N ALA A 716 -18.51 12.19 -17.42
CA ALA A 716 -17.17 11.75 -17.10
C ALA A 716 -16.29 12.92 -16.69
N TYR A 717 -15.33 12.65 -15.76
CA TYR A 717 -14.31 13.61 -15.30
C TYR A 717 -14.83 14.87 -14.60
N ASN A 718 -16.09 14.97 -14.28
CA ASN A 718 -16.64 16.11 -13.53
C ASN A 718 -16.05 16.23 -12.12
N ASP A 719 -15.83 15.09 -11.45
CA ASP A 719 -15.13 15.00 -10.18
C ASP A 719 -13.65 15.39 -10.29
N VAL A 720 -12.99 14.98 -11.38
CA VAL A 720 -11.60 15.37 -11.66
C VAL A 720 -11.47 16.89 -11.83
N ASP A 721 -12.35 17.49 -12.63
CA ASP A 721 -12.39 18.94 -12.86
C ASP A 721 -12.66 19.70 -11.54
N LEU A 722 -13.68 19.29 -10.80
CA LEU A 722 -14.03 19.90 -9.51
C LEU A 722 -12.85 19.88 -8.54
N CYS A 723 -12.23 18.70 -8.37
CA CYS A 723 -11.09 18.54 -7.46
C CYS A 723 -9.89 19.40 -7.88
N ILE A 724 -9.62 19.54 -9.18
CA ILE A 724 -8.53 20.41 -9.68
C ILE A 724 -8.88 21.90 -9.40
N LYS A 725 -10.11 22.35 -9.64
CA LYS A 725 -10.55 23.72 -9.31
C LYS A 725 -10.37 24.01 -7.82
N VAL A 726 -10.77 23.09 -6.96
CA VAL A 726 -10.61 23.20 -5.50
C VAL A 726 -9.13 23.29 -5.11
N ARG A 727 -8.26 22.52 -5.77
CA ARG A 727 -6.81 22.59 -5.56
C ARG A 727 -6.22 23.94 -6.01
N GLU A 728 -6.70 24.52 -7.09
CA GLU A 728 -6.24 25.84 -7.55
C GLU A 728 -6.63 26.99 -6.61
N GLU A 729 -7.71 26.84 -5.87
CA GLU A 729 -8.10 27.76 -4.79
C GLU A 729 -7.27 27.58 -3.50
N GLY A 730 -6.27 26.69 -3.51
CA GLY A 730 -5.33 26.47 -2.41
C GLY A 730 -5.76 25.40 -1.39
N TYR A 731 -6.92 24.78 -1.55
CA TYR A 731 -7.36 23.69 -0.67
C TYR A 731 -6.65 22.36 -0.99
N LEU A 732 -6.59 21.46 -0.02
CA LEU A 732 -6.11 20.10 -0.17
C LEU A 732 -7.29 19.15 -0.34
N ASN A 733 -7.22 18.21 -1.28
CA ASN A 733 -8.15 17.09 -1.31
C ASN A 733 -7.56 15.93 -0.51
N LEU A 734 -8.42 15.17 0.15
CA LEU A 734 -8.02 14.14 1.10
C LEU A 734 -8.78 12.83 0.83
N TRP A 735 -8.10 11.72 0.99
CA TRP A 735 -8.68 10.40 0.99
C TRP A 735 -8.46 9.72 2.34
N THR A 736 -9.53 9.12 2.89
CA THR A 736 -9.48 8.34 4.12
C THR A 736 -9.81 6.85 3.88
N PRO A 737 -9.02 5.91 4.43
CA PRO A 737 -9.35 4.49 4.37
C PRO A 737 -10.42 4.06 5.40
N TYR A 738 -10.79 4.94 6.33
CA TYR A 738 -11.65 4.61 7.46
C TYR A 738 -13.15 4.84 7.17
N ALA A 739 -13.49 5.60 6.15
CA ALA A 739 -14.83 5.63 5.57
C ALA A 739 -14.92 4.56 4.48
N LEU A 740 -15.45 3.39 4.84
CA LEU A 740 -15.50 2.22 3.97
C LEU A 740 -16.91 2.00 3.42
N LEU A 741 -17.05 2.01 2.09
CA LEU A 741 -18.30 1.77 1.38
C LEU A 741 -18.08 0.79 0.22
N MET A 742 -19.14 0.15 -0.24
CA MET A 742 -19.16 -0.68 -1.43
C MET A 742 -19.79 0.08 -2.59
N HIS A 743 -19.21 -0.04 -3.77
CA HIS A 743 -19.71 0.58 -4.99
C HIS A 743 -20.03 -0.50 -6.01
N HIS A 744 -21.32 -0.68 -6.28
CA HIS A 744 -21.86 -1.65 -7.25
C HIS A 744 -21.73 -1.14 -8.69
N GLU A 745 -20.54 -0.62 -9.04
CA GLU A 745 -20.20 0.11 -10.27
C GLU A 745 -20.83 -0.50 -11.52
N SER A 746 -21.40 0.34 -12.38
CA SER A 746 -22.05 -0.02 -13.65
C SER A 746 -23.33 -0.86 -13.55
N ALA A 747 -23.86 -1.06 -12.34
CA ALA A 747 -25.12 -1.77 -12.17
C ALA A 747 -26.33 -0.96 -12.65
N SER A 748 -26.27 0.37 -12.53
CA SER A 748 -27.34 1.28 -12.90
C SER A 748 -27.31 1.71 -14.37
N ARG A 749 -26.13 1.92 -14.96
CA ARG A 749 -25.99 2.55 -16.29
C ARG A 749 -25.33 1.67 -17.35
N GLY A 750 -24.59 0.66 -16.95
CA GLY A 750 -23.70 -0.09 -17.83
C GLY A 750 -22.48 0.73 -18.32
N PHE A 751 -21.74 0.18 -19.28
CA PHE A 751 -20.60 0.87 -19.88
C PHE A 751 -21.06 1.67 -21.12
N ASP A 752 -20.43 2.83 -21.41
CA ASP A 752 -20.62 3.63 -22.64
C ASP A 752 -20.13 2.83 -23.88
N LYS A 753 -20.90 1.82 -24.28
CA LYS A 753 -20.58 0.94 -25.41
C LYS A 753 -21.23 1.40 -26.73
N ASP A 754 -22.27 2.19 -26.64
CA ASP A 754 -22.96 2.76 -27.79
C ASP A 754 -22.17 3.91 -28.45
N PRO A 755 -22.45 4.23 -29.75
CA PRO A 755 -21.71 5.29 -30.46
C PRO A 755 -21.87 6.69 -29.86
N VAL A 756 -23.04 7.01 -29.28
CA VAL A 756 -23.35 8.33 -28.72
C VAL A 756 -22.57 8.51 -27.40
N GLY A 757 -22.59 7.52 -26.54
CA GLY A 757 -21.81 7.52 -25.28
C GLY A 757 -20.32 7.63 -25.54
N LYS A 758 -19.78 6.90 -26.53
CA LYS A 758 -18.37 7.00 -26.93
C LYS A 758 -18.00 8.38 -27.47
N ALA A 759 -18.85 8.98 -28.30
CA ALA A 759 -18.61 10.31 -28.84
C ALA A 759 -18.61 11.38 -27.74
N ARG A 760 -19.58 11.31 -26.80
CA ARG A 760 -19.64 12.18 -25.64
C ARG A 760 -18.37 12.01 -24.78
N PHE A 761 -18.02 10.79 -24.39
CA PHE A 761 -16.80 10.50 -23.57
C PHE A 761 -15.53 11.05 -24.24
N THR A 762 -15.45 10.94 -25.58
CA THR A 762 -14.31 11.49 -26.32
C THR A 762 -14.26 13.01 -26.22
N LYS A 763 -15.40 13.72 -26.35
CA LYS A 763 -15.48 15.19 -26.20
C LYS A 763 -15.09 15.62 -24.78
N GLU A 764 -15.63 14.97 -23.75
CA GLU A 764 -15.29 15.22 -22.34
C GLU A 764 -13.78 15.02 -22.08
N LYS A 765 -13.20 13.96 -22.64
CA LYS A 765 -11.76 13.67 -22.54
C LYS A 765 -10.90 14.72 -23.24
N GLU A 766 -11.29 15.18 -24.42
CA GLU A 766 -10.57 16.24 -25.15
C GLU A 766 -10.66 17.58 -24.44
N TYR A 767 -11.83 17.92 -23.89
CA TYR A 767 -12.03 19.11 -23.09
C TYR A 767 -11.08 19.13 -21.86
N MET A 768 -11.03 18.05 -21.09
CA MET A 768 -10.12 17.90 -19.96
C MET A 768 -8.65 18.08 -20.38
N LYS A 769 -8.23 17.47 -21.48
CA LYS A 769 -6.87 17.65 -22.00
C LYS A 769 -6.56 19.09 -22.39
N LYS A 770 -7.50 19.79 -22.99
CA LYS A 770 -7.35 21.20 -23.38
C LYS A 770 -7.28 22.10 -22.14
N ARG A 771 -8.19 21.92 -21.19
CA ARG A 771 -8.32 22.75 -20.01
C ARG A 771 -7.18 22.55 -19.03
N TRP A 772 -6.84 21.30 -18.74
CA TRP A 772 -5.93 20.91 -17.66
C TRP A 772 -4.59 20.32 -18.13
N ALA A 773 -4.17 20.57 -19.38
CA ALA A 773 -2.94 20.02 -19.97
C ALA A 773 -1.72 20.12 -19.03
N HIS A 774 -1.53 21.26 -18.36
CA HIS A 774 -0.41 21.51 -17.45
C HIS A 774 -0.49 20.71 -16.13
N LYS A 775 -1.70 20.39 -15.64
CA LYS A 775 -1.91 19.56 -14.43
C LYS A 775 -1.79 18.06 -14.71
N LEU A 776 -2.22 17.64 -15.90
CA LEU A 776 -2.21 16.22 -16.29
C LEU A 776 -0.79 15.67 -16.58
N ILE A 777 0.23 16.51 -16.61
CA ILE A 777 1.62 16.12 -16.86
C ILE A 777 2.28 15.54 -15.60
N SER A 778 1.93 16.03 -14.43
CA SER A 778 2.56 15.67 -13.16
C SER A 778 1.55 15.76 -12.03
N ASP A 779 1.42 14.69 -11.27
CA ASP A 779 0.60 14.60 -10.06
C ASP A 779 1.51 14.71 -8.83
N PRO A 780 1.37 15.74 -7.98
CA PRO A 780 2.15 15.89 -6.75
C PRO A 780 1.99 14.72 -5.77
N SER A 781 0.82 14.06 -5.75
CA SER A 781 0.57 12.91 -4.89
C SER A 781 1.21 11.61 -5.41
N TYR A 782 1.81 11.65 -6.62
CA TYR A 782 2.33 10.48 -7.32
C TYR A 782 3.74 10.70 -7.89
N ASN A 783 4.69 9.84 -7.49
CA ASN A 783 6.08 10.00 -7.92
C ASN A 783 6.26 9.71 -9.42
N PRO A 784 7.00 10.54 -10.20
CA PRO A 784 7.21 10.35 -11.63
C PRO A 784 8.00 9.08 -11.99
N ASN A 785 8.65 8.42 -11.03
CA ASN A 785 9.32 7.14 -11.22
C ASN A 785 8.35 5.95 -11.21
N LEU A 786 7.08 6.18 -10.87
CA LEU A 786 5.99 5.21 -10.93
C LEU A 786 5.23 5.31 -12.25
N SER A 787 4.59 4.23 -12.67
CA SER A 787 3.98 4.06 -13.98
C SER A 787 2.62 4.74 -14.08
N LEU A 788 2.42 5.62 -15.06
CA LEU A 788 1.11 6.15 -15.45
C LEU A 788 0.36 5.24 -16.44
N LYS A 789 0.93 4.08 -16.79
CA LYS A 789 0.28 3.11 -17.68
C LYS A 789 -0.65 2.15 -16.93
N HIS A 790 -0.33 1.88 -15.69
CA HIS A 790 -1.03 0.93 -14.82
C HIS A 790 -1.41 1.60 -13.52
N GLU A 791 -2.52 1.20 -12.94
CA GLU A 791 -3.08 1.70 -11.68
C GLU A 791 -2.46 1.03 -10.44
N ASP A 792 -1.29 0.39 -10.58
CA ASP A 792 -0.68 -0.53 -9.62
C ASP A 792 0.59 0.00 -8.94
N PHE A 793 0.94 1.28 -9.11
CA PHE A 793 2.18 1.89 -8.58
C PHE A 793 3.46 1.15 -9.00
N SER A 794 3.43 0.42 -10.11
CA SER A 794 4.61 -0.25 -10.66
C SER A 794 5.63 0.75 -11.19
N LEU A 795 6.88 0.28 -11.41
CA LEU A 795 7.97 1.10 -11.90
C LEU A 795 7.70 1.67 -13.30
N ASN A 796 8.01 2.95 -13.49
CA ASN A 796 7.94 3.59 -14.78
C ASN A 796 9.13 3.17 -15.66
N TYR A 797 8.87 2.37 -16.68
CA TYR A 797 9.86 1.99 -17.71
C TYR A 797 9.84 2.90 -18.95
N ARG A 798 9.01 3.97 -18.93
CA ARG A 798 8.89 4.97 -20.00
C ARG A 798 9.09 6.35 -19.39
N LEU A 799 10.26 6.61 -18.79
CA LEU A 799 10.60 7.98 -18.39
C LEU A 799 10.54 8.83 -19.65
N HIS A 800 9.66 9.82 -19.67
CA HIS A 800 9.50 10.73 -20.78
C HIS A 800 10.86 11.32 -21.14
N LYS A 801 11.25 11.21 -22.41
CA LYS A 801 12.24 12.13 -22.95
C LYS A 801 11.67 13.51 -22.69
N LYS A 802 12.28 14.31 -21.81
CA LYS A 802 11.98 15.72 -21.72
C LYS A 802 12.16 16.26 -23.15
N LYS A 803 11.05 16.71 -23.77
CA LYS A 803 11.11 17.61 -24.89
C LYS A 803 11.74 18.94 -24.45
#